data_12896ac3ffeb3f4d43290bb9a6a5bd5e
#
_entry.id   12896ac3ffeb3f4d43290bb9a6a5bd5e
#
_cell.length_a   1.000
_cell.length_b   1.000
_cell.length_c   1.000
_cell.angle_alpha   90.00
_cell.angle_beta   90.00
_cell.angle_gamma   90.00
#
_symmetry.space_group_name_H-M   'P 1'
#
loop_
_entity.id
_entity.type
_entity.pdbx_description
1 polymer ?
#
loop_
_entity_poly.entity_id
_entity_poly.type
_entity_poly.pdbx_seq_one_letter_code
_entity_poly.pdbx_strand_id
1 'polypeptide(L)'
;MSSIWNRHGRRVLITSGIVVFSSPCFVMADAEKISQIGGVIIPQTFRVALQDGMSLPLFIHLESNTGTQDDQRIGSAFIWLDNGKVRLRQIRLEDKEQNATVSDQIRQALTQMADEPFNKSLSIPLSADAKIQFDLRRLLLQLVVKKEALGTVLRSRSEDIGQSSVDSLSSSLTYNLGVYNNQMNGGGDSTSSYLSLNNVTAFREHHLVLDGSIYGAGTSNQNQQLYKAMYERDFAGHRFAGGMLDTWNLQSLGPMTAISAGKIYGASWGNQASSTVFDNSQSVTPIVAFLSAAGEVHLKRDGRLLSVQNFAMGNHEVDTRGLPYGIYDIEVEVIINGRSVSKRTQRVNKLFSRGRGAGAPLAWQVWGGSFHMDRWSQSGRKTQEPKDTWLAGVSSSGAISTLSWAATGYGYDTSAVAEARFTLPLTNSINVNLQNMAASDGSWSAISSVSATLPGGFSSIWVNQEKTSIGDTLRRSDADNRAIGGSLNLGSLWSKLGTFSISYNDDRENNSHYYTADYYQTIYSGSFGSLGLRAGIQRFNNSGSSSNSGSDTGKYIALDLSLPLGNWLSAGMSHQNGYSTANLSARKRFKEGPIRTIGANLSRAISNNTGDDKTLSGGAYAQFETRYANGTLNVNSGADGYVNTNLSASGSLGWQGKHIAASGRTDGNAGVIFHTGLEDDGQLSAKVNGRIVQLSGNRNYLPLSPYNRYEVELQNSKNSLDSYDIVSGRKSRLTLYPGNVAVLEPEVKQMVTVSGRIRAEDGSLLTNAYISNHIGRTRTDDNGEFVMDIDKKFPVIDFNYGKGQSCEVALDLNQARGAVWVGDVVCSGLQSYAGVQGEEDQNES
;
A
#
# COMPACT_ATOMS: atom_id res chain seq x y z
N MET A 1 -58.98 -1.60 7.96
CA MET A 1 -59.34 -0.26 7.52
C MET A 1 -58.32 0.14 6.47
N SER A 2 -58.58 -0.14 5.24
CA SER A 2 -59.16 0.71 4.19
C SER A 2 -58.38 2.00 4.02
N SER A 3 -57.88 2.43 2.95
CA SER A 3 -58.26 2.23 1.54
C SER A 3 -57.46 3.25 0.69
N ILE A 4 -57.15 2.87 -0.55
CA ILE A 4 -57.22 3.70 -1.73
C ILE A 4 -56.15 4.79 -1.94
N TRP A 5 -55.38 4.67 -2.98
CA TRP A 5 -55.45 5.57 -4.11
C TRP A 5 -54.88 4.94 -5.41
N ASN A 6 -55.69 5.09 -6.43
CA ASN A 6 -55.61 4.47 -7.73
C ASN A 6 -55.25 5.54 -8.82
N ARG A 7 -54.54 5.12 -9.87
CA ARG A 7 -54.62 5.59 -11.24
C ARG A 7 -54.22 7.04 -11.58
N HIS A 8 -53.26 7.19 -12.53
CA HIS A 8 -53.63 7.65 -13.86
C HIS A 8 -52.48 7.41 -14.87
N GLY A 9 -52.79 6.67 -15.91
CA GLY A 9 -51.99 6.49 -17.10
C GLY A 9 -52.10 7.68 -18.06
N ARG A 10 -51.10 7.86 -18.87
CA ARG A 10 -51.18 8.55 -20.16
C ARG A 10 -50.39 7.79 -21.21
N ARG A 11 -51.16 7.13 -22.08
CA ARG A 11 -50.73 6.70 -23.43
C ARG A 11 -50.60 7.93 -24.30
N VAL A 12 -49.49 8.06 -25.04
CA VAL A 12 -49.41 8.92 -26.23
C VAL A 12 -49.24 7.98 -27.41
N LEU A 13 -50.29 7.94 -28.18
CA LEU A 13 -50.30 7.45 -29.59
C LEU A 13 -49.66 8.52 -30.46
N ILE A 14 -48.72 8.14 -31.28
CA ILE A 14 -48.37 8.89 -32.50
C ILE A 14 -48.53 7.98 -33.70
N THR A 15 -49.39 8.42 -34.58
CA THR A 15 -49.88 7.84 -35.80
C THR A 15 -48.85 7.81 -36.92
N SER A 16 -49.01 6.79 -37.71
CA SER A 16 -48.46 6.41 -38.98
C SER A 16 -48.31 7.55 -40.02
N GLY A 17 -47.16 7.56 -40.65
CA GLY A 17 -46.97 8.17 -41.97
C GLY A 17 -46.25 7.17 -42.88
N ILE A 18 -47.03 6.57 -43.79
CA ILE A 18 -46.50 5.70 -44.84
C ILE A 18 -45.99 6.61 -45.97
N VAL A 19 -44.68 6.49 -46.26
CA VAL A 19 -44.13 6.95 -47.55
C VAL A 19 -43.54 5.75 -48.27
N VAL A 20 -44.18 5.38 -49.36
CA VAL A 20 -43.69 4.37 -50.30
C VAL A 20 -42.57 5.01 -51.12
N PHE A 21 -41.42 4.46 -51.11
CA PHE A 21 -40.42 4.63 -52.16
C PHE A 21 -39.86 3.27 -52.63
N SER A 22 -39.87 3.19 -53.95
CA SER A 22 -39.50 2.09 -54.81
C SER A 22 -38.09 1.55 -54.52
N SER A 23 -37.97 0.23 -54.55
CA SER A 23 -36.77 -0.56 -54.46
C SER A 23 -35.75 -0.31 -55.60
N PRO A 24 -34.46 -0.36 -55.24
CA PRO A 24 -33.54 -1.09 -56.07
C PRO A 24 -33.07 -2.37 -55.38
N CYS A 25 -32.95 -3.41 -56.18
CA CYS A 25 -32.34 -4.69 -55.84
C CYS A 25 -31.01 -4.50 -55.08
N PHE A 26 -31.02 -4.79 -53.81
CA PHE A 26 -29.77 -5.06 -53.09
C PHE A 26 -29.59 -6.57 -52.99
N VAL A 27 -28.44 -7.00 -53.50
CA VAL A 27 -27.86 -8.31 -53.28
C VAL A 27 -27.87 -8.59 -51.75
N MET A 28 -28.50 -9.69 -51.35
CA MET A 28 -28.45 -10.18 -50.00
C MET A 28 -26.96 -10.48 -49.66
N ALA A 29 -26.35 -9.55 -48.98
CA ALA A 29 -25.16 -9.89 -48.18
C ALA A 29 -25.64 -10.75 -47.03
N ASP A 30 -25.03 -11.92 -46.88
CA ASP A 30 -25.25 -12.84 -45.77
C ASP A 30 -25.39 -12.11 -44.44
N ALA A 31 -26.45 -12.37 -43.72
CA ALA A 31 -26.66 -11.85 -42.38
C ALA A 31 -25.47 -12.29 -41.52
N GLU A 32 -24.62 -11.32 -41.18
CA GLU A 32 -23.53 -11.55 -40.25
C GLU A 32 -24.10 -12.22 -38.99
N LYS A 33 -23.73 -13.47 -38.76
CA LYS A 33 -24.04 -14.15 -37.51
C LYS A 33 -23.35 -13.41 -36.39
N ILE A 34 -24.10 -12.58 -35.69
CA ILE A 34 -23.68 -11.89 -34.46
C ILE A 34 -23.18 -12.96 -33.47
N SER A 35 -21.90 -13.02 -33.29
CA SER A 35 -21.27 -14.00 -32.39
C SER A 35 -21.18 -13.42 -31.00
N GLN A 36 -21.79 -14.08 -30.03
CA GLN A 36 -21.72 -13.71 -28.62
C GLN A 36 -20.84 -14.70 -27.85
N ILE A 37 -19.91 -14.18 -27.05
CA ILE A 37 -19.13 -14.96 -26.08
C ILE A 37 -19.39 -14.34 -24.70
N GLY A 38 -19.86 -15.14 -23.75
CA GLY A 38 -20.16 -14.68 -22.39
C GLY A 38 -21.17 -13.53 -22.33
N GLY A 39 -22.10 -13.43 -23.31
CA GLY A 39 -23.09 -12.35 -23.39
C GLY A 39 -22.56 -11.05 -24.02
N VAL A 40 -21.33 -11.00 -24.49
CA VAL A 40 -20.72 -9.86 -25.17
C VAL A 40 -20.66 -10.12 -26.68
N ILE A 41 -21.10 -9.15 -27.47
CA ILE A 41 -20.98 -9.20 -28.93
C ILE A 41 -19.53 -8.92 -29.32
N ILE A 42 -18.93 -9.80 -30.10
CA ILE A 42 -17.53 -9.67 -30.52
C ILE A 42 -17.46 -9.41 -32.05
N PRO A 43 -16.54 -8.53 -32.49
CA PRO A 43 -16.25 -8.32 -33.89
C PRO A 43 -15.76 -9.59 -34.58
N GLN A 44 -16.08 -9.74 -35.87
CA GLN A 44 -15.66 -10.94 -36.64
C GLN A 44 -14.13 -11.11 -36.68
N THR A 45 -13.39 -10.01 -36.81
CA THR A 45 -11.92 -9.99 -36.77
C THR A 45 -11.37 -10.58 -35.50
N PHE A 46 -11.99 -10.28 -34.37
CA PHE A 46 -11.58 -10.83 -33.06
C PHE A 46 -11.93 -12.32 -32.93
N ARG A 47 -13.04 -12.74 -33.53
CA ARG A 47 -13.41 -14.16 -33.57
C ARG A 47 -12.38 -14.98 -34.36
N VAL A 48 -11.93 -14.47 -35.51
CA VAL A 48 -10.88 -15.14 -36.31
C VAL A 48 -9.59 -15.24 -35.49
N ALA A 49 -9.17 -14.17 -34.84
CA ALA A 49 -8.00 -14.19 -33.97
C ALA A 49 -8.12 -15.19 -32.81
N LEU A 50 -9.31 -15.37 -32.25
CA LEU A 50 -9.56 -16.39 -31.24
C LEU A 50 -9.58 -17.81 -31.82
N GLN A 51 -10.01 -18.00 -33.07
CA GLN A 51 -9.98 -19.31 -33.74
C GLN A 51 -8.53 -19.75 -34.03
N ASP A 52 -7.67 -18.80 -34.43
CA ASP A 52 -6.25 -19.05 -34.62
C ASP A 52 -5.50 -19.21 -33.27
N GLY A 53 -6.11 -18.72 -32.20
CA GLY A 53 -5.58 -18.69 -30.87
C GLY A 53 -4.70 -17.48 -30.58
N MET A 54 -4.78 -16.97 -29.35
CA MET A 54 -4.03 -15.80 -28.92
C MET A 54 -3.45 -15.97 -27.53
N SER A 55 -2.30 -15.34 -27.32
CA SER A 55 -1.65 -15.29 -26.01
C SER A 55 -2.10 -14.03 -25.26
N LEU A 56 -2.67 -14.22 -24.08
CA LEU A 56 -3.10 -13.13 -23.20
C LEU A 56 -2.26 -13.07 -21.94
N PRO A 57 -2.03 -11.89 -21.39
CA PRO A 57 -1.37 -11.75 -20.09
C PRO A 57 -2.28 -12.28 -18.97
N LEU A 58 -1.67 -12.98 -18.02
CA LEU A 58 -2.32 -13.50 -16.83
C LEU A 58 -1.91 -12.66 -15.62
N PHE A 59 -2.91 -12.10 -14.95
CA PHE A 59 -2.74 -11.32 -13.73
C PHE A 59 -3.32 -12.06 -12.53
N ILE A 60 -2.73 -11.87 -11.36
CA ILE A 60 -3.35 -12.29 -10.10
C ILE A 60 -4.19 -11.14 -9.54
N HIS A 61 -5.41 -11.46 -9.16
CA HIS A 61 -6.37 -10.56 -8.55
C HIS A 61 -6.84 -11.13 -7.21
N LEU A 62 -6.68 -10.36 -6.14
CA LEU A 62 -7.20 -10.74 -4.83
C LEU A 62 -8.68 -10.37 -4.73
N GLU A 63 -9.52 -11.34 -4.41
CA GLU A 63 -10.94 -11.11 -4.15
C GLU A 63 -11.08 -10.34 -2.82
N SER A 64 -11.04 -9.00 -2.89
CA SER A 64 -11.15 -8.08 -1.74
C SER A 64 -12.33 -7.15 -1.92
N ASN A 65 -13.07 -6.90 -0.85
CA ASN A 65 -14.22 -5.98 -0.84
C ASN A 65 -13.86 -4.49 -0.95
N THR A 66 -12.60 -4.14 -1.05
CA THR A 66 -12.12 -2.76 -1.16
C THR A 66 -11.45 -2.55 -2.52
N GLY A 67 -12.21 -1.97 -3.43
CA GLY A 67 -11.86 -1.81 -4.84
C GLY A 67 -10.75 -0.82 -5.14
N THR A 68 -9.51 -1.17 -4.94
CA THR A 68 -8.33 -0.72 -5.69
C THR A 68 -7.16 -1.61 -5.29
N GLN A 69 -7.01 -2.74 -5.96
CA GLN A 69 -5.79 -3.52 -5.90
C GLN A 69 -5.15 -3.52 -7.28
N ASP A 70 -3.86 -3.23 -7.34
CA ASP A 70 -3.07 -3.35 -8.55
C ASP A 70 -2.97 -4.84 -8.91
N ASP A 71 -3.51 -5.22 -10.07
CA ASP A 71 -3.38 -6.57 -10.61
C ASP A 71 -1.90 -6.82 -10.94
N GLN A 72 -1.30 -7.83 -10.35
CA GLN A 72 0.09 -8.21 -10.63
C GLN A 72 0.13 -9.24 -11.76
N ARG A 73 0.93 -8.98 -12.80
CA ARG A 73 1.16 -9.96 -13.87
C ARG A 73 1.99 -11.12 -13.33
N ILE A 74 1.51 -12.35 -13.57
CA ILE A 74 2.18 -13.60 -13.14
C ILE A 74 2.56 -14.51 -14.32
N GLY A 75 2.16 -14.14 -15.53
CA GLY A 75 2.47 -14.93 -16.69
C GLY A 75 1.66 -14.57 -17.92
N SER A 76 1.53 -15.53 -18.80
CA SER A 76 0.68 -15.48 -19.99
C SER A 76 -0.02 -16.82 -20.19
N ALA A 77 -1.17 -16.78 -20.86
CA ALA A 77 -1.92 -17.98 -21.18
C ALA A 77 -2.39 -17.93 -22.63
N PHE A 78 -2.41 -19.08 -23.28
CA PHE A 78 -2.87 -19.22 -24.64
C PHE A 78 -4.31 -19.68 -24.64
N ILE A 79 -5.19 -18.89 -25.26
CA ILE A 79 -6.61 -19.20 -25.42
C ILE A 79 -6.97 -19.36 -26.88
N TRP A 80 -8.00 -20.16 -27.16
CA TRP A 80 -8.52 -20.39 -28.49
C TRP A 80 -10.02 -20.65 -28.46
N LEU A 81 -10.67 -20.52 -29.61
CA LEU A 81 -12.11 -20.75 -29.76
C LEU A 81 -12.34 -22.10 -30.42
N ASP A 82 -12.92 -23.06 -29.70
CA ASP A 82 -13.32 -24.37 -30.22
C ASP A 82 -14.84 -24.57 -30.05
N ASN A 83 -15.51 -24.91 -31.15
CA ASN A 83 -16.96 -25.20 -31.17
C ASN A 83 -17.81 -24.14 -30.41
N GLY A 84 -17.46 -22.84 -30.58
CA GLY A 84 -18.19 -21.74 -29.95
C GLY A 84 -17.88 -21.54 -28.45
N LYS A 85 -16.95 -22.30 -27.90
CA LYS A 85 -16.47 -22.12 -26.51
C LYS A 85 -15.02 -21.65 -26.50
N VAL A 86 -14.72 -20.68 -25.69
CA VAL A 86 -13.34 -20.29 -25.42
C VAL A 86 -12.69 -21.35 -24.53
N ARG A 87 -11.52 -21.82 -24.94
CA ARG A 87 -10.71 -22.79 -24.20
C ARG A 87 -9.36 -22.21 -23.84
N LEU A 88 -8.84 -22.62 -22.70
CA LEU A 88 -7.50 -22.29 -22.24
C LEU A 88 -6.58 -23.46 -22.55
N ARG A 89 -5.61 -23.26 -23.44
CA ARG A 89 -4.74 -24.34 -23.91
C ARG A 89 -3.53 -24.56 -23.02
N GLN A 90 -2.87 -23.49 -22.63
CA GLN A 90 -1.63 -23.55 -21.85
C GLN A 90 -1.40 -22.27 -21.08
N ILE A 91 -0.89 -22.40 -19.87
CA ILE A 91 -0.42 -21.28 -19.04
C ILE A 91 1.10 -21.36 -18.96
N ARG A 92 1.75 -20.20 -19.19
CA ARG A 92 3.17 -19.99 -18.94
C ARG A 92 3.30 -18.99 -17.80
N LEU A 93 3.76 -19.47 -16.66
CA LEU A 93 4.08 -18.60 -15.52
C LEU A 93 5.47 -17.98 -15.74
N GLU A 94 5.62 -16.73 -15.38
CA GLU A 94 6.91 -16.05 -15.32
C GLU A 94 7.75 -16.65 -14.18
N ASP A 95 9.06 -16.40 -14.16
CA ASP A 95 10.02 -17.09 -13.28
C ASP A 95 9.62 -17.06 -11.79
N LYS A 96 10.05 -18.11 -11.07
CA LYS A 96 9.66 -18.40 -9.68
C LYS A 96 9.82 -17.23 -8.69
N GLU A 97 10.73 -16.31 -8.95
CA GLU A 97 10.98 -15.16 -8.07
C GLU A 97 9.87 -14.10 -8.12
N GLN A 98 9.19 -13.95 -9.25
CA GLN A 98 8.08 -13.00 -9.40
C GLN A 98 6.72 -13.59 -9.03
N ASN A 99 6.62 -14.93 -9.00
CA ASN A 99 5.36 -15.66 -8.74
C ASN A 99 5.23 -16.16 -7.30
N ALA A 100 5.97 -15.61 -6.35
CA ALA A 100 5.98 -16.05 -4.95
C ALA A 100 4.64 -15.93 -4.22
N THR A 101 3.72 -15.17 -4.79
CA THR A 101 2.38 -14.96 -4.25
C THR A 101 1.41 -16.11 -4.50
N VAL A 102 1.73 -17.03 -5.41
CA VAL A 102 0.83 -18.15 -5.74
C VAL A 102 1.23 -19.40 -4.98
N SER A 103 0.30 -20.02 -4.23
CA SER A 103 0.57 -21.25 -3.50
C SER A 103 1.00 -22.38 -4.44
N ASP A 104 1.82 -23.31 -3.95
CA ASP A 104 2.30 -24.44 -4.76
C ASP A 104 1.15 -25.29 -5.32
N GLN A 105 0.04 -25.42 -4.58
CA GLN A 105 -1.16 -26.11 -5.05
C GLN A 105 -1.80 -25.40 -6.25
N ILE A 106 -1.97 -24.07 -6.17
CA ILE A 106 -2.52 -23.28 -7.29
C ILE A 106 -1.55 -23.28 -8.46
N ARG A 107 -0.25 -23.17 -8.20
CA ARG A 107 0.79 -23.25 -9.24
C ARG A 107 0.75 -24.57 -9.97
N GLN A 108 0.64 -25.66 -9.22
CA GLN A 108 0.55 -27.01 -9.78
C GLN A 108 -0.74 -27.20 -10.59
N ALA A 109 -1.88 -26.69 -10.08
CA ALA A 109 -3.13 -26.67 -10.82
C ALA A 109 -3.04 -25.86 -12.12
N LEU A 110 -2.42 -24.67 -12.10
CA LEU A 110 -2.22 -23.83 -13.28
C LEU A 110 -1.32 -24.49 -14.33
N THR A 111 -0.26 -25.18 -13.91
CA THR A 111 0.67 -25.85 -14.84
C THR A 111 0.12 -27.15 -15.42
N GLN A 112 -0.79 -27.81 -14.71
CA GLN A 112 -1.46 -29.04 -15.16
C GLN A 112 -2.69 -28.76 -16.03
N MET A 113 -3.17 -27.51 -16.06
CA MET A 113 -4.30 -27.14 -16.91
C MET A 113 -3.94 -27.21 -18.39
N ALA A 114 -4.66 -28.04 -19.10
CA ALA A 114 -4.54 -28.18 -20.54
C ALA A 114 -5.92 -28.33 -21.16
N ASP A 115 -6.22 -27.45 -22.10
CA ASP A 115 -7.40 -27.49 -22.95
C ASP A 115 -8.76 -27.40 -22.23
N GLU A 116 -8.81 -26.62 -21.13
CA GLU A 116 -10.00 -26.45 -20.30
C GLU A 116 -10.98 -25.41 -20.88
N PRO A 117 -12.27 -25.72 -20.96
CA PRO A 117 -13.28 -24.78 -21.47
C PRO A 117 -13.70 -23.77 -20.39
N PHE A 118 -13.84 -22.52 -20.78
CA PHE A 118 -14.49 -21.53 -19.94
C PHE A 118 -15.99 -21.79 -19.83
N ASN A 119 -16.55 -21.59 -18.62
CA ASN A 119 -17.99 -21.67 -18.40
C ASN A 119 -18.73 -20.44 -18.96
N LYS A 120 -20.06 -20.37 -18.79
CA LYS A 120 -20.90 -19.26 -19.29
C LYS A 120 -20.52 -17.90 -18.69
N SER A 121 -19.94 -17.85 -17.50
CA SER A 121 -19.44 -16.64 -16.85
C SER A 121 -17.99 -16.29 -17.22
N LEU A 122 -17.44 -16.94 -18.25
CA LEU A 122 -16.05 -16.79 -18.69
C LEU A 122 -15.04 -17.07 -17.57
N SER A 123 -15.32 -18.06 -16.72
CA SER A 123 -14.44 -18.47 -15.63
C SER A 123 -14.19 -19.98 -15.65
N ILE A 124 -13.01 -20.36 -15.13
CA ILE A 124 -12.61 -21.74 -14.87
C ILE A 124 -12.29 -21.86 -13.38
N PRO A 125 -13.04 -22.64 -12.61
CA PRO A 125 -12.73 -22.85 -11.19
C PRO A 125 -11.47 -23.71 -11.06
N LEU A 126 -10.53 -23.29 -10.21
CA LEU A 126 -9.32 -24.06 -9.88
C LEU A 126 -9.47 -24.78 -8.54
N SER A 127 -10.06 -24.11 -7.58
CA SER A 127 -10.34 -24.62 -6.23
C SER A 127 -11.52 -23.86 -5.62
N ALA A 128 -11.88 -24.17 -4.37
CA ALA A 128 -12.90 -23.41 -3.63
C ALA A 128 -12.53 -21.92 -3.44
N ASP A 129 -11.24 -21.59 -3.55
CA ASP A 129 -10.69 -20.29 -3.22
C ASP A 129 -9.91 -19.64 -4.38
N ALA A 130 -9.94 -20.25 -5.57
CA ALA A 130 -9.26 -19.75 -6.76
C ALA A 130 -10.02 -20.07 -8.04
N LYS A 131 -10.10 -19.11 -8.96
CA LYS A 131 -10.67 -19.25 -10.30
C LYS A 131 -9.91 -18.42 -11.32
N ILE A 132 -9.84 -18.87 -12.56
CA ILE A 132 -9.39 -18.04 -13.68
C ILE A 132 -10.61 -17.36 -14.28
N GLN A 133 -10.54 -16.07 -14.47
CA GLN A 133 -11.59 -15.28 -15.11
C GLN A 133 -11.04 -14.60 -16.37
N PHE A 134 -11.76 -14.69 -17.46
CA PHE A 134 -11.42 -14.01 -18.69
C PHE A 134 -12.14 -12.67 -18.76
N ASP A 135 -11.38 -11.57 -18.68
CA ASP A 135 -11.89 -10.22 -18.91
C ASP A 135 -11.82 -9.90 -20.41
N LEU A 136 -12.94 -10.08 -21.07
CA LEU A 136 -13.06 -9.86 -22.51
C LEU A 136 -12.89 -8.37 -22.90
N ARG A 137 -13.19 -7.44 -21.98
CA ARG A 137 -13.10 -6.00 -22.26
C ARG A 137 -11.65 -5.51 -22.22
N ARG A 138 -10.86 -6.08 -21.34
CA ARG A 138 -9.45 -5.72 -21.15
C ARG A 138 -8.51 -6.64 -21.91
N LEU A 139 -9.01 -7.75 -22.47
CA LEU A 139 -8.24 -8.78 -23.15
C LEU A 139 -7.11 -9.34 -22.28
N LEU A 140 -7.46 -9.73 -21.06
CA LEU A 140 -6.55 -10.32 -20.10
C LEU A 140 -7.23 -11.45 -19.31
N LEU A 141 -6.43 -12.30 -18.73
CA LEU A 141 -6.88 -13.31 -17.79
C LEU A 141 -6.56 -12.89 -16.36
N GLN A 142 -7.50 -13.08 -15.46
CA GLN A 142 -7.31 -12.83 -14.03
C GLN A 142 -7.40 -14.15 -13.27
N LEU A 143 -6.36 -14.47 -12.54
CA LEU A 143 -6.40 -15.47 -11.48
C LEU A 143 -6.99 -14.80 -10.24
N VAL A 144 -8.28 -14.94 -10.04
CA VAL A 144 -8.97 -14.42 -8.87
C VAL A 144 -8.78 -15.39 -7.73
N VAL A 145 -8.12 -14.96 -6.67
CA VAL A 145 -7.82 -15.76 -5.49
C VAL A 145 -8.30 -15.06 -4.23
N LYS A 146 -8.78 -15.82 -3.26
CA LYS A 146 -9.00 -15.32 -1.91
C LYS A 146 -7.68 -15.22 -1.17
N LYS A 147 -7.61 -14.34 -0.16
CA LYS A 147 -6.39 -14.12 0.65
C LYS A 147 -5.87 -15.42 1.27
N GLU A 148 -6.76 -16.30 1.65
CA GLU A 148 -6.48 -17.61 2.26
C GLU A 148 -5.82 -18.61 1.29
N ALA A 149 -6.05 -18.44 0.01
CA ALA A 149 -5.46 -19.26 -1.05
C ALA A 149 -4.03 -18.85 -1.43
N LEU A 150 -3.57 -17.69 -0.97
CA LEU A 150 -2.18 -17.28 -1.07
C LEU A 150 -1.38 -18.01 -0.01
N GLY A 151 -0.76 -19.11 -0.41
CA GLY A 151 0.10 -19.88 0.47
C GLY A 151 1.26 -19.04 1.01
N THR A 152 1.55 -19.21 2.29
CA THR A 152 2.77 -18.68 2.91
C THR A 152 3.94 -19.49 2.34
N VAL A 153 4.53 -19.01 1.25
CA VAL A 153 5.78 -19.58 0.75
C VAL A 153 6.91 -19.09 1.65
N LEU A 154 7.33 -19.92 2.56
CA LEU A 154 8.58 -19.76 3.29
C LEU A 154 9.74 -19.88 2.30
N ARG A 155 10.16 -18.75 1.72
CA ARG A 155 11.37 -18.70 0.89
C ARG A 155 12.59 -18.63 1.80
N SER A 156 13.32 -19.72 1.90
CA SER A 156 14.65 -19.78 2.51
C SER A 156 15.73 -19.44 1.48
N ARG A 157 15.80 -18.20 1.01
CA ARG A 157 16.99 -17.73 0.30
C ARG A 157 17.47 -16.45 0.95
N SER A 158 18.60 -16.56 1.65
CA SER A 158 19.43 -15.42 1.99
C SER A 158 20.24 -15.08 0.72
N GLU A 159 19.73 -14.25 -0.14
CA GLU A 159 20.47 -13.73 -1.29
C GLU A 159 21.02 -12.36 -0.92
N ASP A 160 22.34 -12.18 -1.06
CA ASP A 160 22.96 -10.87 -0.93
C ASP A 160 22.51 -10.00 -2.10
N ILE A 161 22.00 -8.81 -1.81
CA ILE A 161 21.57 -7.87 -2.84
C ILE A 161 22.73 -7.24 -3.64
N GLY A 162 23.98 -7.46 -3.22
CA GLY A 162 25.17 -6.89 -3.86
C GLY A 162 25.46 -5.46 -3.43
N GLN A 163 26.37 -4.81 -4.15
CA GLN A 163 26.82 -3.44 -3.85
C GLN A 163 25.74 -2.40 -4.16
N SER A 164 25.76 -1.29 -3.43
CA SER A 164 24.89 -0.14 -3.70
C SER A 164 25.12 0.41 -5.12
N SER A 165 24.03 0.73 -5.81
CA SER A 165 24.06 1.44 -7.09
C SER A 165 24.24 2.96 -6.91
N VAL A 166 24.26 3.48 -5.69
CA VAL A 166 24.40 4.89 -5.36
C VAL A 166 25.77 5.09 -4.73
N ASP A 167 26.69 5.76 -5.43
CA ASP A 167 28.07 5.98 -5.03
C ASP A 167 28.35 7.39 -4.48
N SER A 168 27.34 8.22 -4.34
CA SER A 168 27.39 9.59 -3.84
C SER A 168 26.55 9.75 -2.57
N LEU A 169 26.83 10.82 -1.81
CA LEU A 169 26.08 11.16 -0.62
C LEU A 169 24.61 11.44 -0.95
N SER A 170 23.73 10.76 -0.28
CA SER A 170 22.28 10.87 -0.47
C SER A 170 21.52 10.75 0.85
N SER A 171 20.29 11.21 0.88
CA SER A 171 19.46 11.15 2.09
C SER A 171 17.99 10.97 1.75
N SER A 172 17.32 10.18 2.54
CA SER A 172 15.87 10.01 2.54
C SER A 172 15.30 10.41 3.90
N LEU A 173 14.39 11.36 3.90
CA LEU A 173 13.66 11.82 5.08
C LEU A 173 12.18 11.45 4.93
N THR A 174 11.64 10.75 5.91
CA THR A 174 10.20 10.52 6.04
C THR A 174 9.66 11.34 7.20
N TYR A 175 8.53 11.97 7.01
CA TYR A 175 7.87 12.77 8.04
C TYR A 175 6.39 12.42 8.18
N ASN A 176 5.90 12.51 9.44
CA ASN A 176 4.49 12.42 9.79
C ASN A 176 4.15 13.59 10.70
N LEU A 177 3.16 14.36 10.31
CA LEU A 177 2.68 15.55 11.02
C LEU A 177 1.22 15.35 11.39
N GLY A 178 0.85 15.66 12.63
CA GLY A 178 -0.53 15.79 13.07
C GLY A 178 -0.73 17.08 13.89
N VAL A 179 -1.80 17.76 13.61
CA VAL A 179 -2.24 18.95 14.37
C VAL A 179 -3.71 18.77 14.73
N TYR A 180 -4.00 18.84 16.00
CA TYR A 180 -5.35 18.69 16.57
C TYR A 180 -5.72 19.94 17.34
N ASN A 181 -6.80 20.57 16.97
CA ASN A 181 -7.34 21.72 17.68
C ASN A 181 -8.75 21.40 18.16
N ASN A 182 -8.98 21.53 19.46
CA ASN A 182 -10.26 21.36 20.09
C ASN A 182 -10.69 22.71 20.66
N GLN A 183 -11.83 23.23 20.20
CA GLN A 183 -12.48 24.40 20.72
C GLN A 183 -13.73 23.97 21.49
N MET A 184 -13.79 24.33 22.75
CA MET A 184 -14.91 23.99 23.63
C MET A 184 -15.73 25.24 23.94
N ASN A 185 -17.05 25.16 23.78
CA ASN A 185 -17.95 26.23 24.18
C ASN A 185 -17.94 26.37 25.72
N GLY A 186 -17.36 27.45 26.23
CA GLY A 186 -17.23 27.70 27.69
C GLY A 186 -16.03 27.03 28.37
N GLY A 187 -15.13 26.41 27.65
CA GLY A 187 -13.89 25.81 28.13
C GLY A 187 -12.66 26.32 27.39
N GLY A 188 -11.48 26.03 27.88
CA GLY A 188 -10.23 26.41 27.21
C GLY A 188 -10.03 25.65 25.92
N ASP A 189 -9.55 26.35 24.88
CA ASP A 189 -9.09 25.73 23.65
C ASP A 189 -7.85 24.88 23.93
N SER A 190 -7.78 23.70 23.33
CA SER A 190 -6.60 22.84 23.41
C SER A 190 -6.07 22.51 22.03
N THR A 191 -4.77 22.79 21.82
CA THR A 191 -4.06 22.39 20.61
C THR A 191 -3.01 21.35 20.99
N SER A 192 -2.99 20.25 20.28
CA SER A 192 -1.91 19.27 20.36
C SER A 192 -1.34 19.03 18.97
N SER A 193 -0.04 18.77 18.90
CA SER A 193 0.63 18.51 17.64
C SER A 193 1.70 17.45 17.82
N TYR A 194 2.00 16.71 16.77
CA TYR A 194 3.19 15.87 16.71
C TYR A 194 3.88 16.00 15.33
N LEU A 195 5.18 15.85 15.35
CA LEU A 195 6.00 15.72 14.16
C LEU A 195 6.98 14.58 14.40
N SER A 196 6.83 13.50 13.66
CA SER A 196 7.80 12.39 13.66
C SER A 196 8.68 12.50 12.42
N LEU A 197 9.97 12.37 12.61
CA LEU A 197 11.00 12.48 11.58
C LEU A 197 11.88 11.24 11.60
N ASN A 198 12.01 10.59 10.46
CA ASN A 198 12.97 9.52 10.25
C ASN A 198 13.85 9.88 9.06
N ASN A 199 15.11 10.17 9.34
CA ASN A 199 16.11 10.53 8.34
C ASN A 199 17.16 9.44 8.24
N VAL A 200 17.48 9.04 7.03
CA VAL A 200 18.63 8.17 6.75
C VAL A 200 19.50 8.82 5.70
N THR A 201 20.73 9.11 6.04
CA THR A 201 21.74 9.65 5.14
C THR A 201 22.76 8.57 4.83
N ALA A 202 23.08 8.38 3.56
CA ALA A 202 23.91 7.27 3.11
C ALA A 202 25.01 7.71 2.13
N PHE A 203 26.12 6.96 2.18
CA PHE A 203 27.15 6.92 1.16
C PHE A 203 27.47 5.46 0.88
N ARG A 204 27.02 4.98 -0.30
CA ARG A 204 27.03 3.54 -0.66
C ARG A 204 26.27 2.71 0.38
N GLU A 205 26.90 1.70 0.98
CA GLU A 205 26.35 0.82 2.02
C GLU A 205 26.45 1.43 3.43
N HIS A 206 27.15 2.56 3.58
CA HIS A 206 27.27 3.26 4.85
C HIS A 206 26.06 4.16 5.07
N HIS A 207 25.44 4.12 6.22
CA HIS A 207 24.31 5.00 6.51
C HIS A 207 24.26 5.45 7.97
N LEU A 208 23.81 6.68 8.14
CA LEU A 208 23.51 7.32 9.42
C LEU A 208 21.99 7.41 9.56
N VAL A 209 21.45 6.83 10.61
CA VAL A 209 20.02 6.82 10.91
C VAL A 209 19.75 7.79 12.05
N LEU A 210 18.85 8.74 11.83
CA LEU A 210 18.33 9.67 12.82
C LEU A 210 16.81 9.50 12.89
N ASP A 211 16.30 9.22 14.09
CA ASP A 211 14.86 9.00 14.31
C ASP A 211 14.43 9.73 15.57
N GLY A 212 13.42 10.59 15.46
CA GLY A 212 12.94 11.38 16.57
C GLY A 212 11.55 11.94 16.36
N SER A 213 10.98 12.51 17.41
CA SER A 213 9.69 13.16 17.36
C SER A 213 9.64 14.42 18.21
N ILE A 214 8.76 15.33 17.82
CA ILE A 214 8.41 16.54 18.55
C ILE A 214 6.91 16.44 18.84
N TYR A 215 6.54 16.48 20.11
CA TYR A 215 5.15 16.55 20.56
C TYR A 215 4.84 17.92 21.13
N GLY A 216 3.62 18.39 20.91
CA GLY A 216 3.17 19.68 21.43
C GLY A 216 3.93 20.87 20.86
N ALA A 217 4.40 20.81 19.62
CA ALA A 217 5.10 21.92 18.99
C ALA A 217 4.24 23.19 19.01
N GLY A 218 4.79 24.29 19.55
CA GLY A 218 4.09 25.56 19.72
C GLY A 218 3.17 25.63 20.96
N THR A 219 3.19 24.63 21.83
CA THR A 219 2.44 24.63 23.10
C THR A 219 3.38 24.66 24.30
N SER A 220 2.85 24.95 25.50
CA SER A 220 3.60 24.93 26.76
C SER A 220 4.13 23.55 27.15
N ASN A 221 3.59 22.49 26.54
CA ASN A 221 3.94 21.08 26.82
C ASN A 221 4.78 20.46 25.70
N GLN A 222 5.60 21.26 25.03
CA GLN A 222 6.49 20.78 24.00
C GLN A 222 7.51 19.78 24.57
N ASN A 223 7.57 18.59 23.94
CA ASN A 223 8.53 17.54 24.26
C ASN A 223 9.22 17.07 22.97
N GLN A 224 10.55 17.01 23.01
CA GLN A 224 11.38 16.56 21.90
C GLN A 224 12.10 15.28 22.33
N GLN A 225 11.99 14.24 21.52
CA GLN A 225 12.65 12.97 21.81
C GLN A 225 13.44 12.49 20.58
N LEU A 226 14.72 12.26 20.79
CA LEU A 226 15.57 11.56 19.84
C LEU A 226 15.61 10.08 20.26
N TYR A 227 15.18 9.19 19.39
CA TYR A 227 15.10 7.75 19.66
C TYR A 227 16.35 7.02 19.18
N LYS A 228 16.94 7.48 18.07
CA LYS A 228 18.05 6.81 17.42
C LYS A 228 18.97 7.84 16.77
N ALA A 229 20.26 7.66 16.93
CA ALA A 229 21.30 8.37 16.20
C ALA A 229 22.48 7.41 16.05
N MET A 230 22.46 6.62 14.97
CA MET A 230 23.45 5.56 14.81
C MET A 230 23.99 5.48 13.40
N TYR A 231 25.25 5.15 13.30
CA TYR A 231 25.89 4.70 12.09
C TYR A 231 25.67 3.19 11.93
N GLU A 232 25.40 2.76 10.69
CA GLU A 232 25.22 1.36 10.36
C GLU A 232 25.85 1.04 9.01
N ARG A 233 26.37 -0.18 8.88
CA ARG A 233 26.91 -0.70 7.63
C ARG A 233 26.79 -2.20 7.56
N ASP A 234 26.34 -2.69 6.40
CA ASP A 234 26.40 -4.09 6.00
C ASP A 234 27.61 -4.32 5.11
N PHE A 235 28.38 -5.36 5.40
CA PHE A 235 29.54 -5.75 4.59
C PHE A 235 29.84 -7.25 4.73
N ALA A 236 30.09 -7.92 3.64
CA ALA A 236 30.46 -9.33 3.57
C ALA A 236 29.60 -10.25 4.48
N GLY A 237 28.28 -10.05 4.46
CA GLY A 237 27.35 -10.83 5.28
C GLY A 237 27.30 -10.44 6.77
N HIS A 238 28.06 -9.42 7.18
CA HIS A 238 28.08 -8.90 8.54
C HIS A 238 27.43 -7.53 8.60
N ARG A 239 26.90 -7.20 9.77
CA ARG A 239 26.34 -5.89 10.08
C ARG A 239 27.06 -5.30 11.27
N PHE A 240 27.50 -4.05 11.14
CA PHE A 240 28.02 -3.23 12.22
C PHE A 240 27.08 -2.05 12.45
N ALA A 241 26.79 -1.73 13.70
CA ALA A 241 26.08 -0.51 14.08
C ALA A 241 26.75 0.10 15.32
N GLY A 242 26.81 1.45 15.36
CA GLY A 242 27.42 2.16 16.49
C GLY A 242 26.83 3.55 16.65
N GLY A 243 26.71 3.99 17.90
CA GLY A 243 26.12 5.28 18.27
C GLY A 243 25.04 5.15 19.33
N MET A 244 23.99 5.95 19.25
CA MET A 244 22.82 5.81 20.10
C MET A 244 21.88 4.77 19.50
N LEU A 245 21.92 3.58 20.05
CA LEU A 245 21.10 2.44 19.68
C LEU A 245 19.86 2.40 20.59
N ASP A 246 18.80 1.75 20.14
CA ASP A 246 17.70 1.35 21.01
C ASP A 246 17.73 -0.17 21.26
N THR A 247 17.11 -0.59 22.36
CA THR A 247 17.01 -2.02 22.69
C THR A 247 16.26 -2.82 21.64
N TRP A 248 15.42 -2.18 20.85
CA TRP A 248 14.60 -2.84 19.83
C TRP A 248 15.41 -3.27 18.61
N ASN A 249 16.45 -2.52 18.24
CA ASN A 249 17.37 -2.96 17.19
C ASN A 249 18.14 -4.22 17.59
N LEU A 250 18.44 -4.37 18.87
CA LEU A 250 19.10 -5.54 19.40
C LEU A 250 18.16 -6.75 19.50
N GLN A 251 16.87 -6.53 19.67
CA GLN A 251 15.85 -7.60 19.66
C GLN A 251 15.68 -8.29 18.29
N SER A 252 16.28 -7.76 17.25
CA SER A 252 16.20 -8.35 15.91
C SER A 252 16.74 -9.78 15.83
N LEU A 253 17.69 -10.18 16.67
CA LEU A 253 18.23 -11.53 16.72
C LEU A 253 17.66 -12.39 17.84
N GLY A 254 17.40 -11.81 19.00
CA GLY A 254 16.89 -12.52 20.15
C GLY A 254 16.03 -11.65 21.06
N PRO A 255 15.31 -12.24 22.00
CA PRO A 255 14.49 -11.49 22.94
C PRO A 255 15.36 -10.71 23.93
N MET A 256 14.89 -9.53 24.32
CA MET A 256 15.44 -8.69 25.40
C MET A 256 14.26 -8.06 26.15
N THR A 257 13.53 -8.87 26.89
CA THR A 257 12.28 -8.45 27.52
C THR A 257 12.46 -8.01 28.97
N ALA A 258 13.59 -8.33 29.58
CA ALA A 258 13.89 -7.93 30.95
C ALA A 258 14.23 -6.44 31.08
N ILE A 259 14.68 -5.79 30.00
CA ILE A 259 14.96 -4.36 29.95
C ILE A 259 13.85 -3.63 29.25
N SER A 260 13.34 -2.55 29.84
CA SER A 260 12.45 -1.62 29.16
C SER A 260 13.15 -0.89 28.01
N ALA A 261 12.39 -0.27 27.12
CA ALA A 261 12.97 0.53 26.05
C ALA A 261 13.88 1.63 26.66
N GLY A 262 15.15 1.61 26.27
CA GLY A 262 16.16 2.55 26.75
C GLY A 262 17.16 2.86 25.66
N LYS A 263 17.97 3.88 25.92
CA LYS A 263 19.04 4.32 25.02
C LYS A 263 20.33 3.62 25.36
N ILE A 264 20.98 3.06 24.35
CA ILE A 264 22.29 2.42 24.48
C ILE A 264 23.28 3.23 23.65
N TYR A 265 24.28 3.78 24.30
CA TYR A 265 25.41 4.43 23.65
C TYR A 265 26.52 3.41 23.47
N GLY A 266 26.59 2.79 22.30
CA GLY A 266 27.51 1.66 22.15
C GLY A 266 27.60 1.17 20.71
N ALA A 267 27.92 -0.10 20.57
CA ALA A 267 28.06 -0.74 19.26
C ALA A 267 27.50 -2.17 19.25
N SER A 268 27.18 -2.64 18.08
CA SER A 268 26.79 -4.03 17.82
C SER A 268 27.47 -4.55 16.56
N TRP A 269 27.83 -5.84 16.56
CA TRP A 269 28.37 -6.53 15.40
C TRP A 269 27.88 -7.96 15.33
N GLY A 270 27.56 -8.42 14.11
CA GLY A 270 27.04 -9.77 13.90
C GLY A 270 27.11 -10.21 12.44
N ASN A 271 26.76 -11.48 12.20
CA ASN A 271 26.73 -12.05 10.85
C ASN A 271 25.37 -11.93 10.16
N GLN A 272 24.56 -10.95 10.58
CA GLN A 272 23.21 -10.72 10.06
C GLN A 272 23.17 -9.39 9.31
N ALA A 273 23.69 -9.39 8.09
CA ALA A 273 23.49 -8.29 7.19
C ALA A 273 22.01 -8.15 6.83
N SER A 274 21.47 -6.94 6.89
CA SER A 274 20.11 -6.62 6.41
C SER A 274 20.07 -6.58 4.88
N SER A 275 21.22 -6.63 4.23
CA SER A 275 21.37 -6.81 2.77
C SER A 275 20.91 -8.18 2.27
N THR A 276 20.58 -9.10 3.15
CA THR A 276 19.88 -10.35 2.79
C THR A 276 18.38 -10.10 2.78
N VAL A 277 17.69 -10.43 1.68
CA VAL A 277 16.25 -10.20 1.49
C VAL A 277 15.43 -10.98 2.52
N PHE A 278 14.61 -10.29 3.31
CA PHE A 278 13.73 -10.88 4.32
C PHE A 278 12.27 -10.52 4.08
N ASP A 279 11.38 -11.50 4.29
CA ASP A 279 9.94 -11.28 4.23
C ASP A 279 9.45 -10.62 5.54
N ASN A 280 8.93 -9.39 5.42
CA ASN A 280 8.31 -8.65 6.52
C ASN A 280 6.86 -9.09 6.70
N SER A 281 6.64 -10.27 7.28
CA SER A 281 5.29 -10.76 7.53
C SER A 281 4.55 -9.96 8.62
N GLN A 282 3.22 -9.95 8.53
CA GLN A 282 2.32 -9.41 9.55
C GLN A 282 2.44 -10.18 10.87
N SER A 283 2.04 -9.58 11.99
CA SER A 283 1.91 -10.29 13.26
C SER A 283 0.92 -11.44 13.13
N VAL A 284 1.27 -12.61 13.68
CA VAL A 284 0.40 -13.81 13.70
C VAL A 284 -0.89 -13.55 14.48
N THR A 285 -0.82 -12.75 15.54
CA THR A 285 -2.00 -12.24 16.25
C THR A 285 -2.48 -10.99 15.53
N PRO A 286 -3.63 -11.00 14.86
CA PRO A 286 -4.14 -9.83 14.19
C PRO A 286 -4.46 -8.74 15.21
N ILE A 287 -3.94 -7.54 14.95
CA ILE A 287 -4.30 -6.35 15.72
C ILE A 287 -5.45 -5.70 15.00
N VAL A 288 -6.65 -5.82 15.55
CA VAL A 288 -7.86 -5.25 14.97
C VAL A 288 -8.21 -3.98 15.73
N ALA A 289 -8.34 -2.86 15.04
CA ALA A 289 -8.82 -1.61 15.59
C ALA A 289 -10.24 -1.32 15.09
N PHE A 290 -11.12 -0.98 16.01
CA PHE A 290 -12.46 -0.50 15.70
C PHE A 290 -12.48 1.03 15.74
N LEU A 291 -12.96 1.65 14.65
CA LEU A 291 -13.13 3.09 14.55
C LEU A 291 -14.62 3.40 14.34
N SER A 292 -15.21 4.16 15.25
CA SER A 292 -16.61 4.61 15.13
C SER A 292 -16.80 5.74 14.12
N ALA A 293 -15.72 6.39 13.70
CA ALA A 293 -15.66 7.36 12.60
C ALA A 293 -14.26 7.27 11.97
N ALA A 294 -14.04 7.93 10.83
CA ALA A 294 -12.71 8.00 10.23
C ALA A 294 -11.71 8.61 11.22
N GLY A 295 -10.54 7.99 11.34
CA GLY A 295 -9.56 8.39 12.35
C GLY A 295 -8.21 7.70 12.17
N GLU A 296 -7.36 7.87 13.16
CA GLU A 296 -6.01 7.35 13.18
C GLU A 296 -5.85 6.23 14.21
N VAL A 297 -5.03 5.28 13.92
CA VAL A 297 -4.56 4.27 14.87
C VAL A 297 -3.08 4.50 15.12
N HIS A 298 -2.75 4.86 16.34
CA HIS A 298 -1.38 5.04 16.80
C HIS A 298 -0.92 3.78 17.51
N LEU A 299 0.17 3.22 17.04
CA LEU A 299 0.83 2.10 17.70
C LEU A 299 1.99 2.65 18.50
N LYS A 300 1.94 2.47 19.81
CA LYS A 300 2.99 2.93 20.72
C LYS A 300 3.55 1.73 21.50
N ARG A 301 4.82 1.80 21.80
CA ARG A 301 5.47 0.87 22.73
C ARG A 301 6.33 1.67 23.70
N ASP A 302 6.14 1.44 24.97
CA ASP A 302 6.88 2.13 26.05
C ASP A 302 6.88 3.67 25.87
N GLY A 303 5.68 4.22 25.48
CA GLY A 303 5.51 5.64 25.20
C GLY A 303 6.02 6.12 23.83
N ARG A 304 6.76 5.31 23.09
CA ARG A 304 7.28 5.61 21.75
C ARG A 304 6.26 5.29 20.66
N LEU A 305 6.01 6.26 19.78
CA LEU A 305 5.17 6.07 18.60
C LEU A 305 5.91 5.25 17.53
N LEU A 306 5.35 4.08 17.15
CA LEU A 306 5.93 3.17 16.17
C LEU A 306 5.32 3.35 14.77
N SER A 307 4.00 3.58 14.72
CA SER A 307 3.27 3.67 13.47
C SER A 307 2.01 4.49 13.67
N VAL A 308 1.64 5.24 12.65
CA VAL A 308 0.35 5.92 12.51
C VAL A 308 -0.30 5.42 11.24
N GLN A 309 -1.55 4.99 11.34
CA GLN A 309 -2.30 4.47 10.20
C GLN A 309 -3.68 5.05 10.19
N ASN A 310 -4.12 5.51 9.02
CA ASN A 310 -5.43 6.13 8.85
C ASN A 310 -6.44 5.08 8.35
N PHE A 311 -7.59 5.04 8.99
CA PHE A 311 -8.68 4.14 8.64
C PHE A 311 -10.01 4.88 8.55
N ALA A 312 -10.88 4.39 7.68
CA ALA A 312 -12.28 4.79 7.67
C ALA A 312 -13.02 4.19 8.89
N MET A 313 -14.28 4.55 9.08
CA MET A 313 -15.15 3.91 10.08
C MET A 313 -15.22 2.40 9.86
N GLY A 314 -15.12 1.60 10.92
CA GLY A 314 -15.25 0.15 10.89
C GLY A 314 -14.17 -0.61 11.65
N ASN A 315 -14.16 -1.94 11.52
CA ASN A 315 -13.10 -2.80 12.01
C ASN A 315 -11.99 -2.93 10.97
N HIS A 316 -10.77 -2.63 11.37
CA HIS A 316 -9.61 -2.69 10.48
C HIS A 316 -8.48 -3.47 11.15
N GLU A 317 -7.89 -4.38 10.39
CA GLU A 317 -6.64 -4.99 10.79
C GLU A 317 -5.51 -3.98 10.56
N VAL A 318 -4.75 -3.72 11.61
CA VAL A 318 -3.64 -2.76 11.60
C VAL A 318 -2.42 -3.42 10.96
N ASP A 319 -1.76 -2.71 10.05
CA ASP A 319 -0.54 -3.19 9.41
C ASP A 319 0.61 -3.25 10.44
N THR A 320 1.09 -4.45 10.69
CA THR A 320 2.17 -4.71 11.63
C THR A 320 3.51 -5.01 10.95
N ARG A 321 3.58 -4.93 9.62
CA ARG A 321 4.81 -5.24 8.86
C ARG A 321 6.01 -4.42 9.31
N GLY A 322 5.81 -3.14 9.57
CA GLY A 322 6.86 -2.23 10.05
C GLY A 322 7.25 -2.38 11.52
N LEU A 323 6.52 -3.18 12.30
CA LEU A 323 6.83 -3.36 13.71
C LEU A 323 8.02 -4.30 13.92
N PRO A 324 8.79 -4.15 15.02
CA PRO A 324 9.86 -5.04 15.38
C PRO A 324 9.40 -6.50 15.53
N TYR A 325 10.29 -7.44 15.24
CA TYR A 325 10.01 -8.86 15.50
C TYR A 325 9.99 -9.14 16.99
N GLY A 326 9.14 -10.05 17.41
CA GLY A 326 9.07 -10.48 18.80
C GLY A 326 7.66 -10.71 19.28
N ILE A 327 7.55 -11.17 20.51
CA ILE A 327 6.32 -11.21 21.30
C ILE A 327 6.44 -10.09 22.33
N TYR A 328 5.60 -9.07 22.22
CA TYR A 328 5.62 -7.92 23.11
C TYR A 328 4.29 -7.20 23.05
N ASP A 329 4.02 -6.40 24.05
CA ASP A 329 2.82 -5.61 24.12
C ASP A 329 3.04 -4.24 23.49
N ILE A 330 2.04 -3.77 22.77
CA ILE A 330 1.94 -2.41 22.23
C ILE A 330 0.65 -1.77 22.70
N GLU A 331 0.71 -0.49 22.91
CA GLU A 331 -0.47 0.33 23.10
C GLU A 331 -1.03 0.68 21.73
N VAL A 332 -2.28 0.29 21.50
CA VAL A 332 -3.07 0.65 20.32
C VAL A 332 -4.01 1.75 20.73
N GLU A 333 -3.75 2.95 20.30
CA GLU A 333 -4.55 4.12 20.58
C GLU A 333 -5.33 4.52 19.34
N VAL A 334 -6.65 4.55 19.46
CA VAL A 334 -7.53 5.00 18.39
C VAL A 334 -7.87 6.45 18.64
N ILE A 335 -7.56 7.29 17.68
CA ILE A 335 -7.77 8.73 17.71
C ILE A 335 -8.82 9.08 16.67
N ILE A 336 -9.93 9.64 17.13
CA ILE A 336 -11.01 10.14 16.28
C ILE A 336 -11.19 11.60 16.61
N ASN A 337 -11.17 12.45 15.60
CA ASN A 337 -11.29 13.90 15.76
C ASN A 337 -10.28 14.50 16.76
N GLY A 338 -9.04 13.99 16.73
CA GLY A 338 -7.98 14.45 17.62
C GLY A 338 -8.11 14.03 19.09
N ARG A 339 -9.15 13.29 19.43
CA ARG A 339 -9.35 12.74 20.79
C ARG A 339 -9.05 11.24 20.79
N SER A 340 -8.34 10.80 21.81
CA SER A 340 -8.18 9.39 22.09
C SER A 340 -9.51 8.80 22.56
N VAL A 341 -10.13 7.99 21.72
CA VAL A 341 -11.43 7.35 22.01
C VAL A 341 -11.26 5.94 22.55
N SER A 342 -10.13 5.31 22.28
CA SER A 342 -9.82 3.99 22.79
C SER A 342 -8.31 3.85 22.92
N LYS A 343 -7.88 3.37 24.07
CA LYS A 343 -6.50 3.09 24.37
C LYS A 343 -6.43 1.69 24.98
N ARG A 344 -5.73 0.77 24.32
CA ARG A 344 -5.67 -0.60 24.77
C ARG A 344 -4.32 -1.20 24.48
N THR A 345 -3.88 -2.07 25.35
CA THR A 345 -2.69 -2.88 25.14
C THR A 345 -3.03 -4.13 24.34
N GLN A 346 -2.32 -4.37 23.28
CA GLN A 346 -2.44 -5.59 22.48
C GLN A 346 -1.09 -6.23 22.26
N ARG A 347 -1.09 -7.56 22.20
CA ARG A 347 0.12 -8.33 22.02
C ARG A 347 0.47 -8.47 20.55
N VAL A 348 1.64 -8.00 20.18
CA VAL A 348 2.29 -8.33 18.91
C VAL A 348 2.94 -9.69 19.04
N ASN A 349 2.61 -10.60 18.16
CA ASN A 349 3.29 -11.86 17.98
C ASN A 349 3.84 -11.91 16.57
N LYS A 350 5.00 -11.30 16.38
CA LYS A 350 5.64 -11.26 15.08
C LYS A 350 6.74 -12.29 15.05
N LEU A 351 6.50 -13.35 14.27
CA LEU A 351 7.45 -14.45 14.15
C LEU A 351 8.77 -13.92 13.62
N PHE A 352 9.83 -14.29 14.30
CA PHE A 352 11.18 -14.05 13.84
C PHE A 352 11.53 -15.05 12.73
N SER A 353 10.77 -14.96 11.64
CA SER A 353 11.00 -15.77 10.46
C SER A 353 11.95 -15.04 9.53
N ARG A 354 13.20 -14.99 9.90
CA ARG A 354 14.24 -14.99 8.90
C ARG A 354 14.24 -16.41 8.35
N GLY A 355 13.57 -16.66 7.24
CA GLY A 355 13.34 -17.97 6.65
C GLY A 355 14.63 -18.74 6.37
N ARG A 356 15.30 -19.19 7.44
CA ARG A 356 16.42 -20.11 7.37
C ARG A 356 15.86 -21.50 7.53
N GLY A 357 15.78 -22.20 6.42
CA GLY A 357 15.54 -23.64 6.45
C GLY A 357 16.63 -24.37 7.23
N ALA A 358 16.36 -25.58 7.61
CA ALA A 358 17.36 -26.49 8.17
C ALA A 358 18.64 -26.47 7.31
N GLY A 359 19.80 -26.13 7.91
CA GLY A 359 21.07 -26.01 7.19
C GLY A 359 21.60 -24.58 7.00
N ALA A 360 20.83 -23.55 7.34
CA ALA A 360 21.36 -22.17 7.34
C ALA A 360 22.38 -21.96 8.46
N PRO A 361 23.46 -21.18 8.23
CA PRO A 361 24.46 -20.92 9.27
C PRO A 361 23.83 -20.21 10.47
N LEU A 362 24.35 -20.50 11.67
CA LEU A 362 23.92 -19.86 12.91
C LEU A 362 24.04 -18.35 12.81
N ALA A 363 22.96 -17.66 13.14
CA ALA A 363 22.96 -16.22 13.26
C ALA A 363 23.51 -15.84 14.64
N TRP A 364 24.39 -14.84 14.71
CA TRP A 364 24.91 -14.33 15.96
C TRP A 364 25.15 -12.82 15.90
N GLN A 365 25.09 -12.19 17.05
CA GLN A 365 25.36 -10.76 17.25
C GLN A 365 25.94 -10.56 18.64
N VAL A 366 26.98 -9.76 18.74
CA VAL A 366 27.52 -9.24 19.99
C VAL A 366 27.26 -7.75 20.06
N TRP A 367 27.00 -7.25 21.25
CA TRP A 367 26.68 -5.85 21.45
C TRP A 367 26.96 -5.39 22.87
N GLY A 368 27.15 -4.07 23.03
CA GLY A 368 27.41 -3.49 24.36
C GLY A 368 27.59 -1.99 24.29
N GLY A 369 27.55 -1.38 25.46
CA GLY A 369 27.76 0.05 25.64
C GLY A 369 27.29 0.56 27.00
N SER A 370 27.11 1.87 27.10
CA SER A 370 26.45 2.54 28.22
C SER A 370 24.95 2.55 28.01
N PHE A 371 24.21 2.06 28.98
CA PHE A 371 22.76 1.98 29.00
C PHE A 371 22.17 3.02 29.93
N HIS A 372 21.37 3.92 29.41
CA HIS A 372 20.64 4.91 30.20
C HIS A 372 19.29 4.31 30.61
N MET A 373 19.12 4.13 31.91
CA MET A 373 17.86 3.67 32.51
C MET A 373 17.06 4.87 33.00
N ASP A 374 15.87 5.07 32.47
CA ASP A 374 14.95 6.10 32.93
C ASP A 374 14.43 5.84 34.35
N ARG A 375 13.86 6.88 34.98
CA ARG A 375 13.15 6.74 36.25
C ARG A 375 12.06 5.69 36.15
N TRP A 376 12.03 4.76 37.07
CA TRP A 376 11.01 3.72 37.11
C TRP A 376 10.35 3.67 38.48
N SER A 377 9.01 3.55 38.47
CA SER A 377 8.22 3.48 39.70
C SER A 377 7.07 2.51 39.49
N GLN A 378 6.86 1.63 40.45
CA GLN A 378 5.70 0.74 40.48
C GLN A 378 5.08 0.80 41.87
N SER A 379 3.75 0.68 41.98
CA SER A 379 3.05 0.59 43.25
C SER A 379 3.60 -0.59 44.10
N GLY A 380 3.88 -0.31 45.35
CA GLY A 380 4.43 -1.32 46.27
C GLY A 380 5.96 -1.53 46.18
N ARG A 381 6.67 -0.88 45.26
CA ARG A 381 8.14 -0.95 45.12
C ARG A 381 8.80 0.42 45.31
N LYS A 382 10.07 0.43 45.70
CA LYS A 382 10.85 1.69 45.77
C LYS A 382 11.01 2.27 44.38
N THR A 383 10.77 3.57 44.25
CA THR A 383 11.11 4.32 43.03
C THR A 383 12.61 4.21 42.78
N GLN A 384 12.97 3.82 41.59
CA GLN A 384 14.37 3.76 41.15
C GLN A 384 14.66 5.00 40.31
N GLU A 385 15.68 5.75 40.71
CA GLU A 385 16.10 6.96 40.00
C GLU A 385 16.82 6.64 38.68
N PRO A 386 16.91 7.59 37.75
CA PRO A 386 17.66 7.41 36.51
C PRO A 386 19.10 7.03 36.79
N LYS A 387 19.63 6.10 36.01
CA LYS A 387 21.01 5.61 36.21
C LYS A 387 21.62 5.20 34.88
N ASP A 388 22.85 5.59 34.66
CA ASP A 388 23.68 5.03 33.61
C ASP A 388 24.40 3.80 34.09
N THR A 389 24.39 2.74 33.33
CA THR A 389 25.07 1.49 33.64
C THR A 389 25.66 0.86 32.38
N TRP A 390 26.54 -0.11 32.56
CA TRP A 390 27.02 -0.90 31.43
C TRP A 390 25.95 -1.92 30.99
N LEU A 391 25.94 -2.22 29.71
CA LEU A 391 25.13 -3.27 29.12
C LEU A 391 25.96 -4.00 28.08
N ALA A 392 26.06 -5.31 28.17
CA ALA A 392 26.71 -6.10 27.13
C ALA A 392 26.07 -7.49 27.01
N GLY A 393 26.04 -8.01 25.82
CA GLY A 393 25.41 -9.31 25.57
C GLY A 393 25.72 -9.91 24.21
N VAL A 394 25.23 -11.12 24.06
CA VAL A 394 25.31 -11.90 22.83
C VAL A 394 23.93 -12.47 22.52
N SER A 395 23.56 -12.36 21.29
CA SER A 395 22.31 -12.95 20.75
C SER A 395 22.64 -13.96 19.66
N SER A 396 21.88 -15.03 19.62
CA SER A 396 22.02 -16.05 18.59
C SER A 396 20.65 -16.59 18.18
N SER A 397 20.53 -16.97 16.92
CA SER A 397 19.30 -17.57 16.40
C SER A 397 19.59 -18.59 15.31
N GLY A 398 18.69 -19.56 15.17
CA GLY A 398 18.82 -20.61 14.19
C GLY A 398 17.53 -21.40 14.00
N ALA A 399 17.61 -22.42 13.18
CA ALA A 399 16.51 -23.36 12.98
C ALA A 399 17.02 -24.79 13.02
N ILE A 400 16.29 -25.67 13.68
CA ILE A 400 16.51 -27.12 13.71
C ILE A 400 15.25 -27.78 13.17
N SER A 401 15.32 -28.30 11.96
CA SER A 401 14.13 -28.76 11.22
C SER A 401 13.09 -27.63 11.11
N THR A 402 11.92 -27.83 11.65
CA THR A 402 10.82 -26.83 11.66
C THR A 402 10.87 -25.91 12.89
N LEU A 403 11.64 -26.23 13.91
CA LEU A 403 11.78 -25.41 15.11
C LEU A 403 12.74 -24.26 14.86
N SER A 404 12.24 -23.03 14.93
CA SER A 404 13.07 -21.83 14.95
C SER A 404 13.31 -21.41 16.41
N TRP A 405 14.53 -21.01 16.72
CA TRP A 405 14.91 -20.55 18.06
C TRP A 405 15.74 -19.28 18.01
N ALA A 406 15.64 -18.49 19.04
CA ALA A 406 16.48 -17.34 19.27
C ALA A 406 16.78 -17.21 20.78
N ALA A 407 18.02 -16.95 21.12
CA ALA A 407 18.46 -16.82 22.51
C ALA A 407 19.34 -15.57 22.67
N THR A 408 19.24 -14.93 23.81
CA THR A 408 20.07 -13.78 24.20
C THR A 408 20.54 -13.96 25.63
N GLY A 409 21.84 -13.82 25.83
CA GLY A 409 22.44 -13.73 27.16
C GLY A 409 23.09 -12.36 27.32
N TYR A 410 22.82 -11.67 28.43
CA TYR A 410 23.38 -10.35 28.65
C TYR A 410 23.48 -10.01 30.12
N GLY A 411 24.41 -9.10 30.41
CA GLY A 411 24.58 -8.53 31.73
C GLY A 411 24.38 -7.01 31.69
N TYR A 412 23.81 -6.50 32.75
CA TYR A 412 23.77 -5.07 33.01
C TYR A 412 23.70 -4.81 34.52
N ASP A 413 24.35 -3.74 34.96
CA ASP A 413 24.49 -3.43 36.38
C ASP A 413 25.06 -4.63 37.17
N THR A 414 24.26 -5.19 38.06
CA THR A 414 24.61 -6.36 38.91
C THR A 414 23.88 -7.64 38.45
N SER A 415 23.13 -7.58 37.37
CA SER A 415 22.28 -8.68 36.92
C SER A 415 22.78 -9.32 35.65
N ALA A 416 22.70 -10.65 35.59
CA ALA A 416 22.83 -11.42 34.36
C ALA A 416 21.48 -11.99 33.97
N VAL A 417 21.12 -11.91 32.68
CA VAL A 417 19.85 -12.34 32.16
C VAL A 417 20.03 -13.26 30.96
N ALA A 418 19.26 -14.32 30.92
CA ALA A 418 19.16 -15.23 29.79
C ALA A 418 17.70 -15.27 29.28
N GLU A 419 17.52 -15.08 27.99
CA GLU A 419 16.23 -15.17 27.37
C GLU A 419 16.28 -16.09 26.17
N ALA A 420 15.22 -16.82 25.93
CA ALA A 420 15.07 -17.69 24.77
C ALA A 420 13.66 -17.65 24.20
N ARG A 421 13.56 -17.73 22.88
CA ARG A 421 12.31 -17.85 22.15
C ARG A 421 12.36 -19.04 21.23
N PHE A 422 11.27 -19.79 21.21
CA PHE A 422 11.07 -20.94 20.34
C PHE A 422 9.80 -20.76 19.54
N THR A 423 9.87 -21.02 18.25
CA THR A 423 8.72 -20.98 17.33
C THR A 423 8.65 -22.32 16.63
N LEU A 424 7.55 -23.02 16.83
CA LEU A 424 7.30 -24.35 16.27
C LEU A 424 6.01 -24.35 15.46
N PRO A 425 6.07 -24.35 14.13
CA PRO A 425 4.92 -24.67 13.30
C PRO A 425 4.68 -26.18 13.41
N LEU A 426 3.65 -26.56 14.20
CA LEU A 426 3.26 -27.98 14.37
C LEU A 426 2.65 -28.53 13.09
N THR A 427 1.89 -27.70 12.40
CA THR A 427 1.31 -27.95 11.08
C THR A 427 1.34 -26.68 10.27
N ASN A 428 0.92 -26.71 9.00
CA ASN A 428 0.75 -25.50 8.19
C ASN A 428 -0.28 -24.51 8.78
N SER A 429 -1.09 -24.99 9.73
CA SER A 429 -2.18 -24.22 10.33
C SER A 429 -1.99 -23.92 11.82
N ILE A 430 -1.06 -24.57 12.50
CA ILE A 430 -0.87 -24.43 13.95
C ILE A 430 0.56 -24.00 14.24
N ASN A 431 0.69 -22.86 14.91
CA ASN A 431 1.96 -22.30 15.35
C ASN A 431 1.99 -22.17 16.87
N VAL A 432 3.09 -22.60 17.45
CA VAL A 432 3.38 -22.46 18.89
C VAL A 432 4.60 -21.58 19.06
N ASN A 433 4.47 -20.55 19.91
CA ASN A 433 5.59 -19.69 20.29
C ASN A 433 5.76 -19.71 21.79
N LEU A 434 6.99 -19.94 22.24
CA LEU A 434 7.37 -19.92 23.63
C LEU A 434 8.51 -18.91 23.81
N GLN A 435 8.42 -18.07 24.83
CA GLN A 435 9.50 -17.16 25.21
C GLN A 435 9.68 -17.22 26.70
N ASN A 436 10.93 -17.43 27.12
CA ASN A 436 11.28 -17.55 28.52
C ASN A 436 12.40 -16.57 28.83
N MET A 437 12.45 -16.08 30.08
CA MET A 437 13.48 -15.25 30.65
C MET A 437 13.78 -15.73 32.04
N ALA A 438 15.07 -15.74 32.39
CA ALA A 438 15.56 -15.97 33.75
C ALA A 438 16.71 -14.99 34.04
N ALA A 439 16.76 -14.48 35.24
CA ALA A 439 17.78 -13.54 35.68
C ALA A 439 18.40 -13.96 37.02
N SER A 440 19.62 -13.48 37.28
CA SER A 440 20.40 -13.82 38.49
C SER A 440 19.78 -13.25 39.78
N ASP A 441 18.89 -12.26 39.68
CA ASP A 441 18.16 -11.69 40.81
C ASP A 441 16.87 -12.48 41.17
N GLY A 442 16.66 -13.64 40.56
CA GLY A 442 15.46 -14.47 40.75
C GLY A 442 14.28 -14.09 39.87
N SER A 443 14.41 -13.08 39.00
CA SER A 443 13.37 -12.73 38.04
C SER A 443 13.19 -13.83 36.99
N TRP A 444 11.96 -14.09 36.62
CA TRP A 444 11.64 -15.02 35.53
C TRP A 444 10.40 -14.58 34.75
N SER A 445 10.32 -14.99 33.51
CA SER A 445 9.13 -14.77 32.64
C SER A 445 8.91 -15.98 31.75
N ALA A 446 7.66 -16.38 31.60
CA ALA A 446 7.22 -17.38 30.65
C ALA A 446 6.05 -16.83 29.85
N ILE A 447 6.26 -16.69 28.54
CA ILE A 447 5.24 -16.23 27.59
C ILE A 447 5.00 -17.37 26.61
N SER A 448 3.76 -17.79 26.47
CA SER A 448 3.34 -18.80 25.51
C SER A 448 2.23 -18.27 24.60
N SER A 449 2.28 -18.65 23.34
CA SER A 449 1.27 -18.29 22.35
C SER A 449 1.06 -19.46 21.43
N VAL A 450 -0.21 -19.85 21.29
CA VAL A 450 -0.66 -20.85 20.32
C VAL A 450 -1.65 -20.20 19.39
N SER A 451 -1.42 -20.28 18.11
CA SER A 451 -2.35 -19.82 17.09
C SER A 451 -2.66 -20.94 16.10
N ALA A 452 -3.92 -21.09 15.76
CA ALA A 452 -4.39 -22.07 14.79
C ALA A 452 -5.26 -21.40 13.73
N THR A 453 -4.97 -21.65 12.46
CA THR A 453 -5.84 -21.29 11.35
C THR A 453 -6.64 -22.53 10.95
N LEU A 454 -7.96 -22.43 10.99
CA LEU A 454 -8.85 -23.55 10.70
C LEU A 454 -8.99 -23.77 9.19
N PRO A 455 -9.14 -25.03 8.72
CA PRO A 455 -9.32 -25.32 7.30
C PRO A 455 -10.56 -24.67 6.70
N GLY A 456 -10.54 -24.37 5.39
CA GLY A 456 -11.71 -23.85 4.68
C GLY A 456 -11.97 -22.35 4.87
N GLY A 457 -10.98 -21.57 5.29
CA GLY A 457 -11.14 -20.12 5.52
C GLY A 457 -11.99 -19.81 6.75
N PHE A 458 -12.15 -20.77 7.65
CA PHE A 458 -13.01 -20.66 8.81
C PHE A 458 -12.53 -19.64 9.80
N SER A 459 -11.17 -19.50 9.99
CA SER A 459 -10.79 -18.61 11.05
C SER A 459 -9.47 -18.86 11.72
N SER A 460 -9.12 -17.96 12.61
CA SER A 460 -8.00 -18.11 13.53
C SER A 460 -8.53 -18.27 14.97
N ILE A 461 -7.93 -19.18 15.71
CA ILE A 461 -8.05 -19.28 17.16
C ILE A 461 -6.67 -19.02 17.74
N TRP A 462 -6.60 -18.27 18.82
CA TRP A 462 -5.34 -17.99 19.49
C TRP A 462 -5.50 -18.00 21.01
N VAL A 463 -4.44 -18.42 21.69
CA VAL A 463 -4.31 -18.42 23.14
C VAL A 463 -2.94 -17.84 23.45
N ASN A 464 -2.90 -16.81 24.30
CA ASN A 464 -1.66 -16.24 24.80
C ASN A 464 -1.67 -16.30 26.33
N GLN A 465 -0.56 -16.64 26.92
CA GLN A 465 -0.35 -16.59 28.36
C GLN A 465 1.01 -15.96 28.65
N GLU A 466 1.05 -15.03 29.58
CA GLU A 466 2.26 -14.48 30.17
C GLU A 466 2.20 -14.66 31.66
N LYS A 467 3.32 -15.12 32.24
CA LYS A 467 3.54 -15.06 33.65
C LYS A 467 4.96 -14.56 33.88
N THR A 468 5.09 -13.43 34.56
CA THR A 468 6.32 -12.74 34.81
C THR A 468 6.39 -12.39 36.30
N SER A 469 7.46 -12.78 36.94
CA SER A 469 7.75 -12.37 38.34
C SER A 469 9.12 -11.71 38.34
N ILE A 470 9.19 -10.50 38.84
CA ILE A 470 10.37 -9.65 38.78
C ILE A 470 10.96 -9.49 40.18
N GLY A 471 12.26 -9.71 40.29
CA GLY A 471 13.05 -9.41 41.48
C GLY A 471 13.31 -7.92 41.68
N ASP A 472 14.28 -7.57 42.48
CA ASP A 472 14.52 -6.19 42.91
C ASP A 472 15.35 -5.35 41.92
N THR A 473 16.04 -5.99 40.97
CA THR A 473 17.02 -5.31 40.12
C THR A 473 16.41 -4.90 38.77
N LEU A 474 15.52 -5.71 38.20
CA LEU A 474 14.92 -5.45 36.91
C LEU A 474 13.86 -4.35 37.01
N ARG A 475 13.88 -3.39 36.06
CA ARG A 475 12.90 -2.30 35.94
C ARG A 475 11.72 -2.73 35.06
N ARG A 476 11.01 -3.73 35.53
CA ARG A 476 9.82 -4.27 34.86
C ARG A 476 8.78 -4.60 35.92
N SER A 477 7.52 -4.59 35.49
CA SER A 477 6.40 -4.98 36.35
C SER A 477 6.14 -6.49 36.29
N ASP A 478 5.65 -7.05 37.38
CA ASP A 478 5.07 -8.38 37.38
C ASP A 478 3.88 -8.42 36.40
N ALA A 479 3.62 -9.57 35.84
CA ALA A 479 2.49 -9.77 34.93
C ALA A 479 1.94 -11.19 35.04
N ASP A 480 0.64 -11.34 35.10
CA ASP A 480 -0.06 -12.61 34.92
C ASP A 480 -1.26 -12.37 33.99
N ASN A 481 -0.97 -12.43 32.68
CA ASN A 481 -1.93 -12.11 31.63
C ASN A 481 -2.31 -13.38 30.88
N ARG A 482 -3.61 -13.56 30.67
CA ARG A 482 -4.15 -14.59 29.79
C ARG A 482 -5.06 -13.96 28.76
N ALA A 483 -4.86 -14.33 27.51
CA ALA A 483 -5.74 -13.89 26.44
C ALA A 483 -6.11 -15.10 25.55
N ILE A 484 -7.38 -15.26 25.27
CA ILE A 484 -7.91 -16.24 24.36
C ILE A 484 -8.88 -15.56 23.40
N GLY A 485 -8.82 -15.92 22.15
CA GLY A 485 -9.73 -15.37 21.19
C GLY A 485 -9.79 -16.19 19.91
N GLY A 486 -10.75 -15.82 19.10
CA GLY A 486 -10.92 -16.43 17.79
C GLY A 486 -11.89 -15.61 16.95
N SER A 487 -11.77 -15.78 15.64
CA SER A 487 -12.74 -15.27 14.69
C SER A 487 -13.27 -16.44 13.86
N LEU A 488 -14.57 -16.54 13.70
CA LEU A 488 -15.26 -17.59 12.96
C LEU A 488 -15.98 -16.95 11.77
N ASN A 489 -15.52 -17.25 10.58
CA ASN A 489 -16.23 -16.89 9.36
C ASN A 489 -17.34 -17.93 9.10
N LEU A 490 -18.49 -17.71 9.73
CA LEU A 490 -19.64 -18.58 9.57
C LEU A 490 -20.19 -18.59 8.13
N GLY A 491 -19.85 -17.58 7.33
CA GLY A 491 -20.17 -17.50 5.91
C GLY A 491 -19.55 -18.62 5.07
N SER A 492 -18.50 -19.26 5.57
CA SER A 492 -17.91 -20.44 4.93
C SER A 492 -18.75 -21.70 5.10
N LEU A 493 -19.57 -21.77 6.16
CA LEU A 493 -20.55 -22.86 6.38
C LEU A 493 -21.83 -22.59 5.61
N TRP A 494 -22.30 -21.39 5.68
CA TRP A 494 -23.52 -20.96 5.01
C TRP A 494 -23.37 -19.48 4.62
N SER A 495 -23.42 -19.19 3.33
CA SER A 495 -23.18 -17.87 2.75
C SER A 495 -24.05 -16.72 3.33
N LYS A 496 -25.13 -17.08 4.01
CA LYS A 496 -26.00 -16.11 4.71
C LYS A 496 -25.57 -15.81 6.14
N LEU A 497 -24.56 -16.50 6.68
CA LEU A 497 -24.04 -16.22 8.01
C LEU A 497 -22.85 -15.26 7.91
N GLY A 498 -22.67 -14.47 8.96
CA GLY A 498 -21.60 -13.51 9.04
C GLY A 498 -20.32 -14.03 9.68
N THR A 499 -19.50 -13.11 10.15
CA THR A 499 -18.30 -13.40 10.92
C THR A 499 -18.56 -13.12 12.40
N PHE A 500 -18.21 -14.07 13.23
CA PHE A 500 -18.24 -13.92 14.68
C PHE A 500 -16.81 -13.88 15.22
N SER A 501 -16.51 -12.93 16.08
CA SER A 501 -15.22 -12.85 16.78
C SER A 501 -15.46 -12.76 18.28
N ILE A 502 -14.60 -13.43 19.04
CA ILE A 502 -14.60 -13.39 20.48
C ILE A 502 -13.18 -13.24 21.00
N SER A 503 -12.98 -12.39 21.99
CA SER A 503 -11.74 -12.30 22.72
C SER A 503 -11.99 -12.10 24.20
N TYR A 504 -11.19 -12.77 25.01
CA TYR A 504 -11.13 -12.64 26.45
C TYR A 504 -9.69 -12.35 26.87
N ASN A 505 -9.52 -11.33 27.66
CA ASN A 505 -8.24 -10.96 28.26
C ASN A 505 -8.42 -10.85 29.79
N ASP A 506 -7.53 -11.51 30.51
CA ASP A 506 -7.53 -11.59 31.97
C ASP A 506 -6.14 -11.14 32.46
N ASP A 507 -6.09 -9.93 32.99
CA ASP A 507 -4.92 -9.39 33.67
C ASP A 507 -5.11 -9.59 35.18
N ARG A 508 -4.54 -10.67 35.67
CA ARG A 508 -4.68 -11.09 37.07
C ARG A 508 -3.84 -10.23 38.02
N GLU A 509 -2.73 -9.65 37.53
CA GLU A 509 -1.93 -8.76 38.33
C GLU A 509 -2.68 -7.48 38.69
N ASN A 510 -3.41 -6.92 37.73
CA ASN A 510 -4.20 -5.71 37.92
C ASN A 510 -5.68 -6.02 38.22
N ASN A 511 -6.03 -7.31 38.37
CA ASN A 511 -7.39 -7.78 38.63
C ASN A 511 -8.41 -7.15 37.67
N SER A 512 -8.02 -7.10 36.37
CA SER A 512 -8.83 -6.55 35.31
C SER A 512 -9.18 -7.61 34.24
N HIS A 513 -10.44 -7.68 33.90
CA HIS A 513 -10.95 -8.60 32.91
C HIS A 513 -11.62 -7.83 31.78
N TYR A 514 -11.30 -8.23 30.56
CA TYR A 514 -11.89 -7.66 29.38
C TYR A 514 -12.36 -8.77 28.46
N TYR A 515 -13.60 -8.72 28.01
CA TYR A 515 -14.03 -9.57 26.91
C TYR A 515 -14.80 -8.81 25.85
N THR A 516 -14.64 -9.23 24.61
CA THR A 516 -15.43 -8.78 23.47
C THR A 516 -16.03 -9.98 22.76
N ALA A 517 -17.25 -9.79 22.29
CA ALA A 517 -17.86 -10.70 21.33
C ALA A 517 -18.56 -9.84 20.27
N ASP A 518 -18.17 -10.01 19.03
CA ASP A 518 -18.61 -9.20 17.90
C ASP A 518 -19.13 -10.12 16.78
N TYR A 519 -20.26 -9.75 16.23
CA TYR A 519 -20.86 -10.41 15.08
C TYR A 519 -21.11 -9.39 13.97
N TYR A 520 -20.68 -9.74 12.78
CA TYR A 520 -20.93 -8.96 11.57
C TYR A 520 -21.55 -9.82 10.48
N GLN A 521 -22.61 -9.32 9.86
CA GLN A 521 -23.30 -9.98 8.75
C GLN A 521 -23.79 -8.96 7.73
N THR A 522 -23.59 -9.26 6.46
CA THR A 522 -24.28 -8.57 5.37
C THR A 522 -25.62 -9.25 5.16
N ILE A 523 -26.71 -8.59 5.61
CA ILE A 523 -28.08 -9.13 5.48
C ILE A 523 -28.53 -9.06 4.02
N TYR A 524 -28.22 -7.96 3.36
CA TYR A 524 -28.60 -7.70 1.98
C TYR A 524 -27.47 -6.97 1.23
N SER A 525 -27.22 -7.39 0.00
CA SER A 525 -26.35 -6.65 -0.92
C SER A 525 -26.93 -6.79 -2.35
N GLY A 526 -27.28 -5.68 -2.96
CA GLY A 526 -27.88 -5.65 -4.27
C GLY A 526 -27.74 -4.29 -4.95
N SER A 527 -28.36 -4.13 -6.11
CA SER A 527 -28.29 -2.89 -6.90
C SER A 527 -28.88 -1.67 -6.20
N PHE A 528 -29.82 -1.89 -5.27
CA PHE A 528 -30.48 -0.82 -4.52
C PHE A 528 -29.75 -0.41 -3.24
N GLY A 529 -28.74 -1.18 -2.82
CA GLY A 529 -27.98 -0.88 -1.63
C GLY A 529 -27.47 -2.11 -0.92
N SER A 530 -26.87 -1.89 0.24
CA SER A 530 -26.43 -2.96 1.16
C SER A 530 -26.92 -2.68 2.56
N LEU A 531 -27.31 -3.74 3.27
CA LEU A 531 -27.69 -3.71 4.66
C LEU A 531 -26.75 -4.64 5.45
N GLY A 532 -25.96 -4.08 6.34
CA GLY A 532 -25.10 -4.78 7.28
C GLY A 532 -25.69 -4.74 8.69
N LEU A 533 -25.52 -5.82 9.41
CA LEU A 533 -25.78 -5.90 10.84
C LEU A 533 -24.46 -6.12 11.57
N ARG A 534 -24.17 -5.28 12.54
CA ARG A 534 -23.12 -5.50 13.53
C ARG A 534 -23.75 -5.54 14.90
N ALA A 535 -23.38 -6.51 15.69
CA ALA A 535 -23.80 -6.61 17.07
C ALA A 535 -22.64 -7.09 17.91
N GLY A 536 -22.47 -6.52 19.08
CA GLY A 536 -21.39 -6.93 19.95
C GLY A 536 -21.61 -6.55 21.40
N ILE A 537 -20.80 -7.15 22.23
CA ILE A 537 -20.71 -6.87 23.65
C ILE A 537 -19.25 -6.71 24.03
N GLN A 538 -18.97 -5.62 24.75
CA GLN A 538 -17.66 -5.36 25.36
C GLN A 538 -17.92 -5.18 26.85
N ARG A 539 -17.17 -5.88 27.66
CA ARG A 539 -17.25 -5.70 29.12
C ARG A 539 -15.87 -5.51 29.70
N PHE A 540 -15.72 -4.41 30.39
CA PHE A 540 -14.57 -4.11 31.22
C PHE A 540 -14.97 -4.34 32.67
N ASN A 541 -14.17 -5.03 33.41
CA ASN A 541 -14.24 -5.12 34.84
C ASN A 541 -12.85 -4.76 35.39
N ASN A 542 -12.74 -3.60 36.03
CA ASN A 542 -11.53 -3.15 36.67
C ASN A 542 -11.82 -2.98 38.16
N SER A 543 -11.23 -3.84 38.97
CA SER A 543 -11.37 -3.80 40.44
C SER A 543 -10.25 -3.03 41.15
N GLY A 544 -9.51 -2.18 40.41
CA GLY A 544 -8.43 -1.33 40.97
C GLY A 544 -8.95 -0.32 41.96
N SER A 545 -8.18 -0.07 42.98
CA SER A 545 -8.37 0.65 44.25
C SER A 545 -8.72 2.16 44.17
N SER A 546 -9.50 2.60 43.22
CA SER A 546 -10.04 3.97 43.24
C SER A 546 -11.58 3.94 43.19
N SER A 547 -12.21 4.84 43.89
CA SER A 547 -13.65 4.96 44.19
C SER A 547 -14.66 4.95 43.01
N ASN A 548 -14.22 4.50 41.83
CA ASN A 548 -15.01 4.25 40.64
C ASN A 548 -14.72 2.84 40.10
N SER A 549 -14.87 1.81 40.95
CA SER A 549 -14.93 0.41 40.49
C SER A 549 -16.25 0.19 39.76
N GLY A 550 -16.27 0.40 38.46
CA GLY A 550 -17.44 0.20 37.62
C GLY A 550 -17.18 -0.93 36.63
N SER A 551 -18.08 -1.93 36.62
CA SER A 551 -18.13 -2.83 35.47
C SER A 551 -18.88 -2.10 34.36
N ASP A 552 -18.17 -1.67 33.33
CA ASP A 552 -18.81 -1.06 32.18
C ASP A 552 -19.07 -2.13 31.11
N THR A 553 -20.35 -2.35 30.81
CA THR A 553 -20.79 -3.31 29.79
C THR A 553 -21.34 -2.54 28.61
N GLY A 554 -20.56 -2.38 27.61
CA GLY A 554 -20.94 -1.84 26.30
C GLY A 554 -21.60 -2.92 25.44
N LYS A 555 -22.91 -2.79 25.19
CA LYS A 555 -23.60 -3.57 24.18
C LYS A 555 -23.91 -2.67 23.01
N TYR A 556 -23.69 -3.14 21.80
CA TYR A 556 -24.05 -2.39 20.62
C TYR A 556 -24.74 -3.28 19.58
N ILE A 557 -25.70 -2.70 18.91
CA ILE A 557 -26.28 -3.23 17.68
C ILE A 557 -26.22 -2.08 16.69
N ALA A 558 -25.60 -2.30 15.54
CA ALA A 558 -25.51 -1.33 14.47
C ALA A 558 -26.11 -1.94 13.21
N LEU A 559 -27.00 -1.20 12.60
CA LEU A 559 -27.52 -1.47 11.27
C LEU A 559 -26.94 -0.44 10.33
N ASP A 560 -26.16 -0.91 9.35
CA ASP A 560 -25.53 -0.06 8.36
C ASP A 560 -26.31 -0.20 7.05
N LEU A 561 -27.13 0.78 6.73
CA LEU A 561 -27.80 0.90 5.44
C LEU A 561 -26.97 1.80 4.52
N SER A 562 -26.54 1.27 3.41
CA SER A 562 -25.87 2.04 2.35
C SER A 562 -26.76 2.04 1.12
N LEU A 563 -27.21 3.21 0.73
CA LEU A 563 -28.03 3.44 -0.46
C LEU A 563 -27.13 4.06 -1.53
N PRO A 564 -26.92 3.40 -2.67
CA PRO A 564 -26.07 3.92 -3.76
C PRO A 564 -26.84 4.98 -4.59
N LEU A 565 -27.16 6.10 -3.99
CA LEU A 565 -27.63 7.29 -4.71
C LEU A 565 -26.42 7.90 -5.43
N GLY A 566 -26.04 7.32 -6.58
CA GLY A 566 -24.84 7.72 -7.30
C GLY A 566 -23.52 7.31 -6.63
N ASN A 567 -23.49 6.26 -5.82
CA ASN A 567 -22.33 5.76 -5.08
C ASN A 567 -21.70 6.76 -4.08
N TRP A 568 -22.43 7.77 -3.67
CA TRP A 568 -21.90 8.85 -2.85
C TRP A 568 -22.59 9.06 -1.50
N LEU A 569 -23.80 8.50 -1.32
CA LEU A 569 -24.60 8.64 -0.08
C LEU A 569 -24.71 7.31 0.65
N SER A 570 -24.55 7.34 1.97
CA SER A 570 -24.82 6.20 2.85
C SER A 570 -25.53 6.69 4.11
N ALA A 571 -26.49 5.89 4.56
CA ALA A 571 -27.17 6.10 5.82
C ALA A 571 -26.96 4.89 6.72
N GLY A 572 -26.88 5.13 8.03
CA GLY A 572 -26.72 4.08 9.02
C GLY A 572 -27.47 4.41 10.29
N MET A 573 -27.71 3.39 11.07
CA MET A 573 -28.26 3.52 12.41
C MET A 573 -27.49 2.58 13.35
N SER A 574 -27.13 3.07 14.50
CA SER A 574 -26.47 2.28 15.55
C SER A 574 -27.19 2.43 16.89
N HIS A 575 -27.20 1.36 17.65
CA HIS A 575 -27.70 1.35 19.01
C HIS A 575 -26.66 0.76 19.96
N GLN A 576 -26.31 1.47 21.01
CA GLN A 576 -25.33 1.02 22.00
C GLN A 576 -25.71 1.57 23.38
N ASN A 577 -25.85 0.70 24.39
CA ASN A 577 -26.07 1.09 25.79
C ASN A 577 -27.27 2.04 26.00
N GLY A 578 -28.40 1.79 25.30
CA GLY A 578 -29.59 2.66 25.38
C GLY A 578 -29.46 3.95 24.53
N TYR A 579 -28.34 4.15 23.90
CA TYR A 579 -28.10 5.21 22.91
C TYR A 579 -28.40 4.72 21.51
N SER A 580 -29.28 5.42 20.80
CA SER A 580 -29.51 5.18 19.37
C SER A 580 -29.12 6.41 18.59
N THR A 581 -28.31 6.22 17.58
CA THR A 581 -27.90 7.29 16.66
C THR A 581 -28.25 6.92 15.24
N ALA A 582 -28.77 7.89 14.48
CA ALA A 582 -28.85 7.81 13.02
C ALA A 582 -27.75 8.67 12.43
N ASN A 583 -27.08 8.13 11.44
CA ASN A 583 -26.03 8.82 10.72
C ASN A 583 -26.31 8.82 9.21
N LEU A 584 -26.00 9.95 8.59
CA LEU A 584 -26.02 10.12 7.15
C LEU A 584 -24.64 10.56 6.75
N SER A 585 -24.05 9.88 5.79
CA SER A 585 -22.76 10.26 5.24
C SER A 585 -22.80 10.35 3.73
N ALA A 586 -22.16 11.39 3.21
CA ALA A 586 -21.99 11.61 1.79
C ALA A 586 -20.49 11.65 1.48
N ARG A 587 -20.09 11.02 0.38
CA ARG A 587 -18.69 10.95 -0.02
C ARG A 587 -18.55 11.03 -1.53
N LYS A 588 -17.72 11.95 -2.00
CA LYS A 588 -17.34 12.07 -3.41
C LYS A 588 -15.86 11.77 -3.57
N ARG A 589 -15.55 10.87 -4.49
CA ARG A 589 -14.16 10.58 -4.90
C ARG A 589 -13.85 11.30 -6.20
N PHE A 590 -12.65 11.82 -6.29
CA PHE A 590 -12.13 12.48 -7.49
C PHE A 590 -11.02 11.61 -8.07
N LYS A 591 -11.03 11.46 -9.39
CA LYS A 591 -10.00 10.68 -10.09
C LYS A 591 -8.73 11.50 -10.29
N GLU A 592 -8.87 12.81 -10.41
CA GLU A 592 -7.81 13.76 -10.75
C GLU A 592 -7.75 14.88 -9.70
N GLY A 593 -6.60 15.56 -9.65
CA GLY A 593 -6.36 16.66 -8.73
C GLY A 593 -5.81 16.25 -7.37
N PRO A 594 -5.44 17.23 -6.55
CA PRO A 594 -4.82 17.00 -5.24
C PRO A 594 -5.81 16.47 -4.19
N ILE A 595 -7.09 16.70 -4.35
CA ILE A 595 -8.13 16.18 -3.45
C ILE A 595 -8.66 14.87 -3.99
N ARG A 596 -8.48 13.80 -3.24
CA ARG A 596 -8.94 12.45 -3.62
C ARG A 596 -10.34 12.14 -3.17
N THR A 597 -10.72 12.63 -1.99
CA THR A 597 -12.04 12.35 -1.42
C THR A 597 -12.48 13.55 -0.60
N ILE A 598 -13.73 13.94 -0.76
CA ILE A 598 -14.42 14.84 0.16
C ILE A 598 -15.63 14.08 0.70
N GLY A 599 -15.86 14.19 2.00
CA GLY A 599 -17.03 13.62 2.62
C GLY A 599 -17.57 14.51 3.73
N ALA A 600 -18.84 14.30 4.03
CA ALA A 600 -19.51 14.92 5.14
C ALA A 600 -20.40 13.88 5.82
N ASN A 601 -20.52 14.00 7.12
CA ASN A 601 -21.38 13.16 7.93
C ASN A 601 -22.23 14.02 8.86
N LEU A 602 -23.46 13.58 9.04
CA LEU A 602 -24.40 14.11 10.00
C LEU A 602 -24.86 12.96 10.89
N SER A 603 -24.88 13.18 12.17
CA SER A 603 -25.33 12.20 13.17
C SER A 603 -26.29 12.85 14.13
N ARG A 604 -27.38 12.16 14.44
CA ARG A 604 -28.37 12.62 15.41
C ARG A 604 -28.71 11.50 16.38
N ALA A 605 -28.68 11.82 17.66
CA ALA A 605 -29.22 10.93 18.68
C ALA A 605 -30.75 10.83 18.55
N ILE A 606 -31.27 9.60 18.42
CA ILE A 606 -32.70 9.33 18.29
C ILE A 606 -33.29 9.02 19.66
N SER A 607 -32.54 8.27 20.49
CA SER A 607 -32.92 7.99 21.88
C SER A 607 -31.66 8.01 22.76
N ASN A 608 -31.81 8.54 23.97
CA ASN A 608 -30.83 8.48 25.05
C ASN A 608 -31.57 8.23 26.39
N ASN A 609 -30.87 7.58 27.32
CA ASN A 609 -31.41 7.24 28.64
C ASN A 609 -31.41 8.44 29.60
N THR A 610 -30.81 9.55 29.29
CA THR A 610 -30.55 10.69 30.20
C THR A 610 -31.50 11.85 30.00
N GLY A 611 -32.40 11.81 29.00
CA GLY A 611 -33.37 12.87 28.76
C GLY A 611 -32.82 14.17 28.20
N ASP A 612 -31.50 14.22 27.93
CA ASP A 612 -30.84 15.37 27.32
C ASP A 612 -31.23 15.56 25.83
N ASP A 613 -31.18 16.78 25.38
CA ASP A 613 -31.60 17.17 24.03
C ASP A 613 -30.96 16.30 22.93
N LYS A 614 -31.81 15.91 22.00
CA LYS A 614 -31.44 15.13 20.80
C LYS A 614 -30.59 15.99 19.85
N THR A 615 -29.34 16.11 20.20
CA THR A 615 -28.41 17.02 19.56
C THR A 615 -27.90 16.48 18.25
N LEU A 616 -27.75 17.39 17.29
CA LEU A 616 -27.18 17.12 15.98
C LEU A 616 -25.67 17.34 16.04
N SER A 617 -24.91 16.35 15.60
CA SER A 617 -23.47 16.47 15.37
C SER A 617 -23.17 16.25 13.90
N GLY A 618 -22.11 16.85 13.41
CA GLY A 618 -21.73 16.68 12.02
C GLY A 618 -20.26 16.93 11.81
N GLY A 619 -19.77 16.47 10.67
CA GLY A 619 -18.39 16.68 10.30
C GLY A 619 -18.21 16.68 8.80
N ALA A 620 -17.09 17.24 8.38
CA ALA A 620 -16.62 17.17 7.01
C ALA A 620 -15.14 16.75 7.00
N TYR A 621 -14.77 16.04 5.98
CA TYR A 621 -13.38 15.65 5.79
C TYR A 621 -12.96 15.78 4.34
N ALA A 622 -11.68 16.05 4.13
CA ALA A 622 -11.03 16.02 2.83
C ALA A 622 -9.76 15.17 2.92
N GLN A 623 -9.65 14.20 2.03
CA GLN A 623 -8.40 13.46 1.83
C GLN A 623 -7.67 14.08 0.64
N PHE A 624 -6.42 14.38 0.83
CA PHE A 624 -5.56 14.94 -0.20
C PHE A 624 -4.36 14.04 -0.47
N GLU A 625 -3.95 14.02 -1.71
CA GLU A 625 -2.74 13.35 -2.18
C GLU A 625 -2.05 14.29 -3.16
N THR A 626 -0.92 14.80 -2.75
CA THR A 626 -0.08 15.69 -3.54
C THR A 626 1.28 15.04 -3.78
N ARG A 627 2.08 15.63 -4.63
CA ARG A 627 3.47 15.22 -4.77
C ARG A 627 4.34 15.48 -3.53
N TYR A 628 3.85 16.27 -2.57
CA TYR A 628 4.59 16.59 -1.34
C TYR A 628 4.13 15.78 -0.15
N ALA A 629 2.82 15.67 0.03
CA ALA A 629 2.21 15.02 1.18
C ALA A 629 0.92 14.33 0.79
N ASN A 630 0.58 13.28 1.51
CA ASN A 630 -0.76 12.76 1.59
C ASN A 630 -1.32 12.97 3.00
N GLY A 631 -2.62 13.11 3.14
CA GLY A 631 -3.20 13.34 4.45
C GLY A 631 -4.69 13.53 4.43
N THR A 632 -5.19 13.91 5.61
CA THR A 632 -6.61 14.13 5.84
C THR A 632 -6.82 15.37 6.69
N LEU A 633 -7.72 16.21 6.28
CA LEU A 633 -8.27 17.31 7.06
C LEU A 633 -9.68 16.90 7.50
N ASN A 634 -9.95 16.96 8.80
CA ASN A 634 -11.27 16.71 9.36
C ASN A 634 -11.71 17.89 10.21
N VAL A 635 -12.98 18.26 10.10
CA VAL A 635 -13.63 19.23 10.95
C VAL A 635 -14.92 18.61 11.46
N ASN A 636 -15.09 18.54 12.75
CA ASN A 636 -16.25 17.94 13.37
C ASN A 636 -16.82 18.90 14.41
N SER A 637 -18.14 19.03 14.43
CA SER A 637 -18.88 19.78 15.42
C SER A 637 -19.75 18.81 16.21
N GLY A 638 -19.62 18.86 17.51
CA GLY A 638 -20.45 18.09 18.44
C GLY A 638 -21.66 18.87 18.86
N ALA A 639 -22.51 18.14 19.59
CA ALA A 639 -23.77 18.63 20.11
C ALA A 639 -23.64 19.82 21.07
N ASP A 640 -22.56 19.84 21.85
CA ASP A 640 -22.31 20.86 22.90
C ASP A 640 -21.57 22.08 22.35
N GLY A 641 -21.58 22.27 21.02
CA GLY A 641 -20.93 23.40 20.34
C GLY A 641 -19.41 23.34 20.36
N TYR A 642 -18.82 22.19 20.67
CA TYR A 642 -17.38 22.00 20.47
C TYR A 642 -17.07 21.79 18.99
N VAL A 643 -15.98 22.37 18.54
CA VAL A 643 -15.44 22.15 17.20
C VAL A 643 -14.06 21.51 17.34
N ASN A 644 -13.89 20.41 16.64
CA ASN A 644 -12.63 19.70 16.55
C ASN A 644 -12.12 19.78 15.11
N THR A 645 -10.93 20.30 14.94
CA THR A 645 -10.23 20.32 13.65
C THR A 645 -8.96 19.49 13.78
N ASN A 646 -8.79 18.52 12.90
CA ASN A 646 -7.54 17.78 12.82
C ASN A 646 -6.98 17.74 11.39
N LEU A 647 -5.68 17.92 11.30
CA LEU A 647 -4.89 17.77 10.08
C LEU A 647 -3.85 16.70 10.33
N SER A 648 -3.86 15.65 9.52
CA SER A 648 -2.75 14.71 9.43
C SER A 648 -2.11 14.79 8.06
N ALA A 649 -0.80 14.76 8.01
CA ALA A 649 -0.04 14.77 6.76
C ALA A 649 1.22 13.92 6.91
N SER A 650 1.53 13.18 5.87
CA SER A 650 2.75 12.38 5.79
C SER A 650 3.37 12.49 4.41
N GLY A 651 4.67 12.34 4.35
CA GLY A 651 5.40 12.39 3.09
C GLY A 651 6.87 12.05 3.28
N SER A 652 7.60 12.15 2.19
CA SER A 652 9.02 11.92 2.18
C SER A 652 9.76 12.88 1.27
N LEU A 653 11.04 13.08 1.55
CA LEU A 653 11.97 13.88 0.77
C LEU A 653 13.17 13.03 0.42
N GLY A 654 13.55 13.00 -0.85
CA GLY A 654 14.80 12.40 -1.31
C GLY A 654 15.78 13.50 -1.75
N TRP A 655 17.06 13.29 -1.44
CA TRP A 655 18.13 14.21 -1.79
C TRP A 655 19.39 13.46 -2.25
N GLN A 656 19.98 13.92 -3.35
CA GLN A 656 21.30 13.52 -3.84
C GLN A 656 21.95 14.69 -4.59
N GLY A 657 23.07 15.20 -4.09
CA GLY A 657 23.77 16.34 -4.69
C GLY A 657 22.86 17.58 -4.83
N LYS A 658 22.66 18.03 -6.06
CA LYS A 658 21.77 19.17 -6.41
C LYS A 658 20.29 18.79 -6.59
N HIS A 659 19.98 17.48 -6.56
CA HIS A 659 18.64 16.98 -6.81
C HIS A 659 17.90 16.76 -5.49
N ILE A 660 16.80 17.49 -5.33
CA ILE A 660 15.87 17.34 -4.21
C ILE A 660 14.48 17.16 -4.81
N ALA A 661 13.76 16.15 -4.33
CA ALA A 661 12.37 15.93 -4.69
C ALA A 661 11.57 15.39 -3.52
N ALA A 662 10.27 15.67 -3.51
CA ALA A 662 9.34 15.23 -2.50
C ALA A 662 8.36 14.18 -3.04
N SER A 663 7.78 13.42 -2.12
CA SER A 663 6.72 12.47 -2.39
C SER A 663 5.68 12.49 -1.27
N GLY A 664 4.40 12.40 -1.62
CA GLY A 664 3.35 12.12 -0.64
C GLY A 664 3.37 10.68 -0.10
N ARG A 665 4.27 9.82 -0.59
CA ARG A 665 4.40 8.43 -0.16
C ARG A 665 5.48 8.31 0.90
N THR A 666 5.33 7.29 1.76
CA THR A 666 6.24 6.98 2.88
C THR A 666 6.66 5.51 2.86
N ASP A 667 6.70 4.89 1.67
CA ASP A 667 6.84 3.43 1.50
C ASP A 667 8.23 2.90 1.90
N GLY A 668 9.22 3.78 2.12
CA GLY A 668 10.55 3.37 2.52
C GLY A 668 11.51 4.54 2.75
N ASN A 669 12.69 4.22 3.25
CA ASN A 669 13.77 5.17 3.52
C ASN A 669 14.96 5.06 2.54
N ALA A 670 14.69 4.56 1.35
CA ALA A 670 15.52 4.66 0.15
C ALA A 670 14.64 5.16 -1.00
N GLY A 671 15.18 5.42 -2.18
CA GLY A 671 14.32 5.79 -3.29
C GLY A 671 15.04 6.20 -4.57
N VAL A 672 14.22 6.71 -5.50
CA VAL A 672 14.68 7.19 -6.81
C VAL A 672 14.09 8.57 -7.08
N ILE A 673 14.93 9.49 -7.48
CA ILE A 673 14.53 10.77 -8.06
C ILE A 673 14.57 10.62 -9.58
N PHE A 674 13.43 10.84 -10.21
CA PHE A 674 13.33 10.96 -11.67
C PHE A 674 13.41 12.43 -12.03
N HIS A 675 14.46 12.81 -12.77
CA HIS A 675 14.61 14.14 -13.35
C HIS A 675 14.32 14.02 -14.85
N THR A 676 13.06 14.12 -15.19
CA THR A 676 12.55 13.79 -16.53
C THR A 676 12.72 14.91 -17.54
N GLY A 677 12.97 16.15 -17.09
CA GLY A 677 13.01 17.33 -17.95
C GLY A 677 11.67 17.72 -18.57
N LEU A 678 10.56 17.09 -18.14
CA LEU A 678 9.23 17.39 -18.65
C LEU A 678 8.72 18.74 -18.12
N GLU A 679 7.83 19.36 -18.90
CA GLU A 679 7.01 20.47 -18.43
C GLU A 679 6.06 20.05 -17.30
N ASP A 680 5.49 21.02 -16.58
CA ASP A 680 4.70 20.76 -15.35
C ASP A 680 3.48 19.84 -15.58
N ASP A 681 2.90 19.82 -16.77
CA ASP A 681 1.76 19.00 -17.16
C ASP A 681 2.16 17.69 -17.88
N GLY A 682 3.46 17.52 -18.20
CA GLY A 682 3.99 16.33 -18.84
C GLY A 682 3.88 15.09 -17.93
N GLN A 683 3.50 13.95 -18.50
CA GLN A 683 3.26 12.71 -17.77
C GLN A 683 3.97 11.52 -18.38
N LEU A 684 4.79 10.87 -17.61
CA LEU A 684 5.39 9.56 -17.88
C LEU A 684 4.94 8.53 -16.84
N SER A 685 5.24 7.29 -17.09
CA SER A 685 5.06 6.20 -16.13
C SER A 685 6.40 5.52 -15.90
N ALA A 686 6.69 5.19 -14.64
CA ALA A 686 7.78 4.31 -14.27
C ALA A 686 7.23 2.96 -13.83
N LYS A 687 7.68 1.88 -14.45
CA LYS A 687 7.39 0.52 -14.00
C LYS A 687 8.54 0.08 -13.11
N VAL A 688 8.26 -0.11 -11.82
CA VAL A 688 9.25 -0.52 -10.80
C VAL A 688 8.86 -1.89 -10.26
N ASN A 689 9.67 -2.90 -10.54
CA ASN A 689 9.39 -4.30 -10.21
C ASN A 689 7.96 -4.73 -10.58
N GLY A 690 7.47 -4.33 -11.76
CA GLY A 690 6.12 -4.64 -12.24
C GLY A 690 5.03 -3.67 -11.84
N ARG A 691 5.21 -2.84 -10.80
CA ARG A 691 4.26 -1.81 -10.36
C ARG A 691 4.44 -0.53 -11.20
N ILE A 692 3.35 0.00 -11.74
CA ILE A 692 3.36 1.24 -12.51
C ILE A 692 3.11 2.42 -11.56
N VAL A 693 3.98 3.42 -11.63
CA VAL A 693 3.91 4.68 -10.90
C VAL A 693 3.86 5.81 -11.91
N GLN A 694 2.91 6.74 -11.74
CA GLN A 694 2.81 7.92 -12.58
C GLN A 694 3.85 8.97 -12.13
N LEU A 695 4.54 9.54 -13.09
CA LEU A 695 5.47 10.65 -12.94
C LEU A 695 4.85 11.87 -13.61
N SER A 696 4.89 13.02 -12.96
CA SER A 696 4.36 14.27 -13.50
C SER A 696 5.36 15.40 -13.33
N GLY A 697 5.53 16.20 -14.40
CA GLY A 697 6.48 17.28 -14.41
C GLY A 697 7.94 16.85 -14.26
N ASN A 698 8.80 17.78 -13.98
CA ASN A 698 10.25 17.64 -14.08
C ASN A 698 10.89 16.72 -13.04
N ARG A 699 10.45 16.77 -11.77
CA ARG A 699 11.10 16.06 -10.66
C ARG A 699 10.08 15.26 -9.86
N ASN A 700 10.35 13.96 -9.70
CA ASN A 700 9.52 13.07 -8.93
C ASN A 700 10.38 12.21 -7.99
N TYR A 701 10.05 12.14 -6.72
CA TYR A 701 10.66 11.22 -5.77
C TYR A 701 9.75 10.01 -5.56
N LEU A 702 10.31 8.84 -5.75
CA LEU A 702 9.66 7.57 -5.44
C LEU A 702 10.37 6.93 -4.26
N PRO A 703 9.82 6.97 -3.04
CA PRO A 703 10.37 6.25 -1.91
C PRO A 703 10.20 4.74 -2.14
N LEU A 704 11.25 3.99 -1.80
CA LEU A 704 11.34 2.54 -1.98
C LEU A 704 11.89 1.89 -0.71
N SER A 705 11.54 0.64 -0.50
CA SER A 705 12.09 -0.13 0.61
C SER A 705 13.59 -0.35 0.40
N PRO A 706 14.42 -0.16 1.42
CA PRO A 706 15.84 -0.44 1.34
C PRO A 706 16.12 -1.94 1.27
N TYR A 707 17.37 -2.30 1.03
CA TYR A 707 17.85 -3.67 0.93
C TYR A 707 17.13 -4.49 -0.16
N ASN A 708 16.89 -3.86 -1.31
CA ASN A 708 16.24 -4.49 -2.45
C ASN A 708 16.91 -4.14 -3.77
N ARG A 709 16.74 -5.04 -4.74
CA ARG A 709 17.07 -4.79 -6.14
C ARG A 709 15.82 -4.33 -6.88
N TYR A 710 15.95 -3.28 -7.67
CA TYR A 710 14.87 -2.70 -8.45
C TYR A 710 15.20 -2.71 -9.92
N GLU A 711 14.25 -3.13 -10.73
CA GLU A 711 14.24 -2.89 -12.17
C GLU A 711 13.26 -1.77 -12.44
N VAL A 712 13.78 -0.67 -12.99
CA VAL A 712 13.02 0.52 -13.33
C VAL A 712 12.94 0.64 -14.84
N GLU A 713 11.75 0.72 -15.39
CA GLU A 713 11.49 0.92 -16.82
C GLU A 713 10.55 2.11 -17.00
N LEU A 714 11.01 3.11 -17.75
CA LEU A 714 10.20 4.27 -18.13
C LEU A 714 9.38 3.95 -19.37
N GLN A 715 8.13 4.40 -19.37
CA GLN A 715 7.19 4.22 -20.48
C GLN A 715 6.23 5.41 -20.59
N ASN A 716 5.63 5.60 -21.74
CA ASN A 716 4.60 6.60 -21.93
C ASN A 716 3.41 6.33 -21.00
N SER A 717 2.82 7.38 -20.44
CA SER A 717 1.62 7.28 -19.63
C SER A 717 0.41 6.96 -20.50
N LYS A 718 -0.35 5.94 -20.11
CA LYS A 718 -1.61 5.60 -20.81
C LYS A 718 -2.71 6.65 -20.64
N ASN A 719 -2.55 7.53 -19.66
CA ASN A 719 -3.53 8.57 -19.34
C ASN A 719 -3.17 9.93 -19.94
N SER A 720 -2.05 10.04 -20.65
CA SER A 720 -1.61 11.25 -21.34
C SER A 720 -1.88 11.14 -22.84
N LEU A 721 -2.26 12.25 -23.45
CA LEU A 721 -2.30 12.40 -24.90
C LEU A 721 -0.90 12.66 -25.47
N ASP A 722 0.07 13.03 -24.61
CA ASP A 722 1.43 13.28 -25.03
C ASP A 722 2.16 11.97 -25.31
N SER A 723 2.93 11.97 -26.36
CA SER A 723 3.85 10.89 -26.71
C SER A 723 5.28 11.36 -26.45
N TYR A 724 6.07 10.49 -25.85
CA TYR A 724 7.46 10.76 -25.54
C TYR A 724 8.34 9.66 -26.11
N ASP A 725 9.40 10.07 -26.80
CA ASP A 725 10.49 9.16 -27.14
C ASP A 725 11.54 9.21 -26.03
N ILE A 726 11.83 8.06 -25.44
CA ILE A 726 12.83 7.91 -24.38
C ILE A 726 14.11 7.41 -25.05
N VAL A 727 14.98 8.36 -25.40
CA VAL A 727 16.20 8.12 -26.18
C VAL A 727 17.23 7.35 -25.35
N SER A 728 17.37 7.72 -24.06
CA SER A 728 18.29 7.06 -23.14
C SER A 728 17.69 6.96 -21.72
N GLY A 729 18.26 6.06 -20.90
CA GLY A 729 17.80 5.88 -19.52
C GLY A 729 16.44 5.17 -19.36
N ARG A 730 15.97 4.50 -20.42
CA ARG A 730 14.67 3.81 -20.41
C ARG A 730 14.61 2.68 -19.38
N LYS A 731 15.71 1.94 -19.20
CA LYS A 731 15.80 0.83 -18.24
C LYS A 731 17.00 1.01 -17.33
N SER A 732 16.77 0.84 -16.02
CA SER A 732 17.82 0.91 -15.01
C SER A 732 17.65 -0.20 -14.00
N ARG A 733 18.76 -0.76 -13.51
CA ARG A 733 18.77 -1.70 -12.39
C ARG A 733 19.45 -1.04 -11.21
N LEU A 734 18.80 -1.05 -10.07
CA LEU A 734 19.23 -0.36 -8.87
C LEU A 734 19.26 -1.32 -7.69
N THR A 735 20.33 -1.28 -6.92
CA THR A 735 20.43 -1.91 -5.60
C THR A 735 20.48 -0.79 -4.58
N LEU A 736 19.47 -0.72 -3.69
CA LEU A 736 19.29 0.38 -2.76
C LEU A 736 19.45 -0.09 -1.31
N TYR A 737 20.31 0.60 -0.58
CA TYR A 737 20.49 0.50 0.86
C TYR A 737 19.72 1.63 1.58
N PRO A 738 19.53 1.59 2.91
CA PRO A 738 18.90 2.67 3.64
C PRO A 738 19.58 4.02 3.35
N GLY A 739 18.79 5.05 3.10
CA GLY A 739 19.25 6.40 2.76
C GLY A 739 19.75 6.57 1.32
N ASN A 740 19.91 5.50 0.54
CA ASN A 740 20.26 5.62 -0.86
C ASN A 740 19.12 6.24 -1.65
N VAL A 741 19.42 7.31 -2.34
CA VAL A 741 18.53 7.96 -3.31
C VAL A 741 19.26 8.01 -4.64
N ALA A 742 18.83 7.18 -5.60
CA ALA A 742 19.35 7.20 -6.94
C ALA A 742 18.72 8.33 -7.75
N VAL A 743 19.49 8.98 -8.63
CA VAL A 743 18.96 9.95 -9.58
C VAL A 743 18.99 9.33 -10.97
N LEU A 744 17.83 9.32 -11.63
CA LEU A 744 17.68 8.92 -13.03
C LEU A 744 17.34 10.14 -13.86
N GLU A 745 18.21 10.46 -14.82
CA GLU A 745 18.07 11.56 -15.76
C GLU A 745 17.88 10.99 -17.17
N PRO A 746 16.68 10.50 -17.52
CA PRO A 746 16.41 10.01 -18.86
C PRO A 746 16.42 11.17 -19.87
N GLU A 747 16.95 10.93 -21.04
CA GLU A 747 16.78 11.82 -22.17
C GLU A 747 15.42 11.55 -22.82
N VAL A 748 14.50 12.51 -22.67
CA VAL A 748 13.12 12.39 -23.12
C VAL A 748 12.82 13.49 -24.13
N LYS A 749 12.29 13.11 -25.28
CA LYS A 749 11.80 14.02 -26.31
C LYS A 749 10.28 13.96 -26.40
N GLN A 750 9.63 15.10 -26.35
CA GLN A 750 8.19 15.18 -26.55
C GLN A 750 7.87 15.15 -28.04
N MET A 751 7.15 14.11 -28.44
CA MET A 751 6.81 13.85 -29.84
C MET A 751 5.40 14.30 -30.16
N VAL A 752 5.23 14.95 -31.30
CA VAL A 752 3.92 15.27 -31.87
C VAL A 752 3.86 14.67 -33.27
N THR A 753 2.83 13.87 -33.54
CA THR A 753 2.57 13.38 -34.88
C THR A 753 1.85 14.46 -35.65
N VAL A 754 2.54 15.07 -36.60
CA VAL A 754 2.00 16.15 -37.44
C VAL A 754 1.52 15.57 -38.75
N SER A 755 0.34 15.93 -39.13
CA SER A 755 -0.21 15.72 -40.48
C SER A 755 -0.55 17.06 -41.09
N GLY A 756 -0.39 17.19 -42.41
CA GLY A 756 -0.65 18.40 -43.11
C GLY A 756 -0.51 18.21 -44.62
N ARG A 757 -0.74 19.28 -45.39
CA ARG A 757 -0.59 19.30 -46.83
C ARG A 757 0.40 20.39 -47.21
N ILE A 758 1.34 20.07 -48.06
CA ILE A 758 2.37 21.03 -48.49
C ILE A 758 2.01 21.63 -49.86
N ARG A 759 2.13 22.94 -49.95
CA ARG A 759 2.02 23.70 -51.21
C ARG A 759 3.24 24.50 -51.50
N ALA A 760 3.56 24.64 -52.77
CA ALA A 760 4.53 25.62 -53.24
C ALA A 760 3.97 27.04 -53.13
N GLU A 761 4.79 28.05 -53.30
CA GLU A 761 4.45 29.48 -53.24
C GLU A 761 3.36 29.87 -54.27
N ASP A 762 3.34 29.19 -55.40
CA ASP A 762 2.33 29.38 -56.46
C ASP A 762 1.00 28.66 -56.17
N GLY A 763 0.86 28.02 -54.99
CA GLY A 763 -0.31 27.29 -54.56
C GLY A 763 -0.43 25.86 -55.09
N SER A 764 0.49 25.39 -55.95
CA SER A 764 0.52 24.03 -56.44
C SER A 764 0.88 23.03 -55.32
N LEU A 765 0.31 21.81 -55.40
CA LEU A 765 0.59 20.75 -54.48
C LEU A 765 1.98 20.13 -54.72
N LEU A 766 2.77 19.99 -53.68
CA LEU A 766 4.07 19.30 -53.75
C LEU A 766 3.88 17.80 -53.50
N THR A 767 3.60 17.08 -54.59
CA THR A 767 3.38 15.63 -54.51
C THR A 767 4.71 14.90 -54.60
N ASN A 768 4.83 13.74 -53.88
CA ASN A 768 6.00 12.89 -53.88
C ASN A 768 7.29 13.58 -53.38
N ALA A 769 7.15 14.71 -52.69
CA ALA A 769 8.25 15.45 -52.07
C ALA A 769 8.83 14.69 -50.89
N TYR A 770 10.18 14.69 -50.79
CA TYR A 770 10.87 14.16 -49.61
C TYR A 770 10.73 15.13 -48.45
N ILE A 771 10.38 14.59 -47.31
CA ILE A 771 10.26 15.33 -46.05
C ILE A 771 11.21 14.72 -45.05
N SER A 772 12.03 15.53 -44.42
CA SER A 772 12.93 15.09 -43.36
C SER A 772 12.94 16.04 -42.17
N ASN A 773 13.26 15.53 -41.04
CA ASN A 773 13.67 16.26 -39.84
C ASN A 773 14.78 15.47 -39.16
N HIS A 774 15.25 15.93 -38.00
CA HIS A 774 16.33 15.26 -37.25
C HIS A 774 15.91 13.88 -36.67
N ILE A 775 14.61 13.49 -36.76
CA ILE A 775 14.09 12.22 -36.23
C ILE A 775 13.88 11.20 -37.34
N GLY A 776 13.31 11.62 -38.47
CA GLY A 776 12.90 10.69 -39.51
C GLY A 776 12.68 11.33 -40.85
N ARG A 777 12.26 10.51 -41.79
CA ARG A 777 11.98 10.88 -43.17
C ARG A 777 10.66 10.27 -43.60
N THR A 778 9.89 11.03 -44.41
CA THR A 778 8.66 10.54 -45.07
C THR A 778 8.55 11.16 -46.47
N ARG A 779 7.45 10.93 -47.15
CA ARG A 779 7.11 11.55 -48.43
C ARG A 779 5.70 12.01 -48.43
N THR A 780 5.42 13.05 -49.20
CA THR A 780 4.04 13.43 -49.50
C THR A 780 3.41 12.43 -50.47
N ASP A 781 2.09 12.23 -50.32
CA ASP A 781 1.29 11.44 -51.23
C ASP A 781 0.91 12.23 -52.49
N ASP A 782 0.02 11.66 -53.34
CA ASP A 782 -0.45 12.28 -54.59
C ASP A 782 -1.32 13.54 -54.33
N ASN A 783 -1.80 13.75 -53.11
CA ASN A 783 -2.53 14.93 -52.65
C ASN A 783 -1.67 15.98 -51.94
N GLY A 784 -0.35 15.75 -51.89
CA GLY A 784 0.61 16.58 -51.13
C GLY A 784 0.49 16.45 -49.62
N GLU A 785 -0.24 15.41 -49.13
CA GLU A 785 -0.41 15.16 -47.71
C GLU A 785 0.79 14.40 -47.12
N PHE A 786 1.12 14.71 -45.90
CA PHE A 786 2.19 14.05 -45.16
C PHE A 786 1.79 13.74 -43.72
N VAL A 787 2.45 12.73 -43.14
CA VAL A 787 2.37 12.39 -41.74
C VAL A 787 3.78 12.13 -41.25
N MET A 788 4.18 12.79 -40.14
CA MET A 788 5.53 12.70 -39.59
C MET A 788 5.54 12.97 -38.10
N ASP A 789 6.40 12.25 -37.36
CA ASP A 789 6.67 12.56 -35.95
C ASP A 789 7.71 13.66 -35.84
N ILE A 790 7.46 14.64 -34.98
CA ILE A 790 8.28 15.82 -34.78
C ILE A 790 8.59 15.98 -33.29
N ASP A 791 9.85 16.28 -32.97
CA ASP A 791 10.24 16.70 -31.63
C ASP A 791 9.75 18.13 -31.41
N LYS A 792 8.88 18.31 -30.40
CA LYS A 792 8.29 19.60 -30.06
C LYS A 792 9.33 20.68 -29.78
N LYS A 793 10.53 20.29 -29.32
CA LYS A 793 11.63 21.22 -29.04
C LYS A 793 12.30 21.75 -30.30
N PHE A 794 12.25 21.00 -31.40
CA PHE A 794 12.80 21.35 -32.71
C PHE A 794 11.74 21.17 -33.79
N PRO A 795 10.71 22.05 -33.83
CA PRO A 795 9.53 21.85 -34.68
C PRO A 795 9.78 22.31 -36.12
N VAL A 796 10.85 21.80 -36.74
CA VAL A 796 11.28 22.18 -38.08
C VAL A 796 11.20 20.97 -39.00
N ILE A 797 10.71 21.20 -40.21
CA ILE A 797 10.61 20.20 -41.28
C ILE A 797 11.31 20.71 -42.53
N ASP A 798 12.15 19.89 -43.13
CA ASP A 798 12.82 20.12 -44.41
C ASP A 798 12.08 19.40 -45.53
N PHE A 799 11.67 20.13 -46.53
CA PHE A 799 11.06 19.61 -47.75
C PHE A 799 12.03 19.68 -48.92
N ASN A 800 12.24 18.54 -49.57
CA ASN A 800 13.07 18.45 -50.78
C ASN A 800 12.18 18.03 -51.96
N TYR A 801 12.11 18.90 -52.94
CA TYR A 801 11.30 18.71 -54.14
C TYR A 801 12.15 18.85 -55.41
N GLY A 802 12.44 17.80 -56.10
CA GLY A 802 13.13 17.70 -57.40
C GLY A 802 14.21 18.75 -57.70
N LYS A 803 15.25 18.38 -58.43
CA LYS A 803 16.33 19.28 -58.91
C LYS A 803 17.03 20.13 -57.87
N GLY A 804 17.15 19.68 -56.60
CA GLY A 804 17.86 20.38 -55.55
C GLY A 804 17.17 21.59 -54.94
N GLN A 805 15.86 21.67 -55.11
CA GLN A 805 15.02 22.66 -54.39
C GLN A 805 14.63 22.17 -53.05
N SER A 806 14.85 22.95 -52.01
CA SER A 806 14.48 22.65 -50.62
C SER A 806 13.86 23.86 -49.91
N CYS A 807 12.94 23.65 -48.99
CA CYS A 807 12.47 24.66 -48.07
C CYS A 807 12.44 24.09 -46.69
N GLU A 808 12.68 24.94 -45.72
CA GLU A 808 12.57 24.68 -44.30
C GLU A 808 11.33 25.40 -43.76
N VAL A 809 10.50 24.64 -43.02
CA VAL A 809 9.29 25.19 -42.42
C VAL A 809 9.32 24.94 -40.92
N ALA A 810 9.22 26.03 -40.15
CA ALA A 810 9.04 25.97 -38.70
C ALA A 810 7.53 25.92 -38.36
N LEU A 811 7.13 24.97 -37.54
CA LEU A 811 5.76 24.79 -37.12
C LEU A 811 5.55 25.34 -35.69
N ASP A 812 4.41 25.96 -35.44
CA ASP A 812 4.00 26.28 -34.07
C ASP A 812 3.29 25.09 -33.43
N LEU A 813 4.03 24.32 -32.63
CA LEU A 813 3.53 23.16 -31.91
C LEU A 813 3.33 23.41 -30.40
N ASN A 814 3.38 24.68 -29.91
CA ASN A 814 3.32 24.99 -28.48
C ASN A 814 2.07 24.42 -27.79
N GLN A 815 0.92 24.46 -28.47
CA GLN A 815 -0.34 23.93 -27.96
C GLN A 815 -0.64 22.50 -28.43
N ALA A 816 0.18 21.94 -29.30
CA ALA A 816 -0.06 20.64 -29.93
C ALA A 816 0.23 19.49 -28.95
N ARG A 817 -0.67 18.49 -28.93
CA ARG A 817 -0.51 17.24 -28.16
C ARG A 817 -0.95 16.05 -29.02
N GLY A 818 -0.22 14.95 -28.92
CA GLY A 818 -0.50 13.72 -29.64
C GLY A 818 -0.40 13.88 -31.15
N ALA A 819 -1.53 13.88 -31.85
CA ALA A 819 -1.60 14.08 -33.30
C ALA A 819 -2.31 15.40 -33.63
N VAL A 820 -1.76 16.17 -34.57
CA VAL A 820 -2.28 17.47 -35.00
C VAL A 820 -2.31 17.58 -36.49
N TRP A 821 -3.38 18.18 -37.02
CA TRP A 821 -3.47 18.61 -38.40
C TRP A 821 -3.07 20.09 -38.50
N VAL A 822 -1.98 20.40 -39.20
CA VAL A 822 -1.43 21.76 -39.31
C VAL A 822 -1.98 22.54 -40.53
N GLY A 823 -2.85 21.91 -41.31
CA GLY A 823 -3.46 22.53 -42.50
C GLY A 823 -2.55 22.51 -43.72
N ASP A 824 -2.77 23.52 -44.59
CA ASP A 824 -1.90 23.74 -45.77
C ASP A 824 -0.63 24.50 -45.33
N VAL A 825 0.47 23.86 -45.48
CA VAL A 825 1.81 24.42 -45.18
C VAL A 825 2.41 24.96 -46.47
N VAL A 826 2.76 26.22 -46.49
CA VAL A 826 3.33 26.87 -47.72
C VAL A 826 4.85 26.88 -47.64
N CYS A 827 5.47 26.33 -48.66
CA CYS A 827 6.89 26.38 -48.86
C CYS A 827 7.28 27.71 -49.47
N SER A 828 7.49 28.74 -48.63
CA SER A 828 7.95 30.06 -49.06
C SER A 828 9.46 30.13 -49.00
N GLY A 829 10.09 30.45 -50.12
CA GLY A 829 11.53 30.59 -50.24
C GLY A 829 12.25 29.28 -50.63
N LEU A 830 11.97 28.76 -51.81
CA LEU A 830 12.77 27.68 -52.38
C LEU A 830 14.20 28.14 -52.61
N GLN A 831 15.11 27.81 -51.69
CA GLN A 831 16.54 27.96 -51.91
C GLN A 831 17.04 26.82 -52.80
N SER A 832 17.60 27.14 -53.95
CA SER A 832 18.30 26.14 -54.77
C SER A 832 19.67 25.85 -54.14
N TYR A 833 19.85 24.68 -53.60
CA TYR A 833 21.19 24.21 -53.24
C TYR A 833 21.97 23.96 -54.54
N ALA A 834 23.01 24.80 -54.82
CA ALA A 834 24.04 24.44 -55.77
C ALA A 834 24.75 23.17 -55.24
N GLY A 835 24.64 22.06 -55.98
CA GLY A 835 25.24 20.79 -55.56
C GLY A 835 26.73 21.00 -55.27
N VAL A 836 27.16 20.60 -54.10
CA VAL A 836 28.56 20.37 -53.80
C VAL A 836 29.02 19.24 -54.72
N GLN A 837 29.71 19.60 -55.83
CA GLN A 837 30.48 18.63 -56.62
C GLN A 837 31.54 18.05 -55.68
N GLY A 838 31.45 16.75 -55.43
CA GLY A 838 32.50 16.04 -54.72
C GLY A 838 33.82 16.25 -55.50
N GLU A 839 34.78 16.85 -54.87
CA GLU A 839 36.17 16.75 -55.26
C GLU A 839 36.58 15.28 -55.07
N GLU A 840 36.71 14.55 -56.22
CA GLU A 840 37.50 13.34 -56.27
C GLU A 840 38.95 13.68 -55.95
N ASP A 841 39.35 13.36 -54.71
CA ASP A 841 40.77 13.32 -54.37
C ASP A 841 41.44 12.16 -55.15
N GLN A 842 41.94 12.47 -56.28
CA GLN A 842 43.06 11.75 -56.87
C GLN A 842 44.32 12.11 -56.08
N ASN A 843 44.77 11.24 -55.24
CA ASN A 843 46.21 11.18 -54.87
C ASN A 843 46.60 9.71 -54.74
N GLU A 844 47.16 9.22 -55.90
CA GLU A 844 48.20 8.22 -55.92
C GLU A 844 49.53 8.83 -55.42
N SER A 845 50.09 8.25 -54.40
CA SER A 845 51.54 7.80 -54.36
C SER A 845 51.82 7.36 -52.88
#